data_0e92c5869eb478f7c0e123b6d22d2cff
#
_entry.id   0e92c5869eb478f7c0e123b6d22d2cff
#
_cell.length_a   1.000
_cell.length_b   1.000
_cell.length_c   1.000
_cell.angle_alpha   90.00
_cell.angle_beta   90.00
_cell.angle_gamma   90.00
#
_symmetry.space_group_name_H-M   'P 1'
#
loop_
_entity.id
_entity.type
_entity.pdbx_description
1 polymer ?
#
loop_
_entity_poly.entity_id
_entity_poly.type
_entity_poly.pdbx_seq_one_letter_code
_entity_poly.pdbx_strand_id
1 'polypeptide(L)'
;MDKYEKEFNEGHLNVLSCSTTMEMGVDIGGISEVVMNNVPPKSANYLQRAGRAGRRNESKALALTFCAPNPIGTNTWKHPDYPITHLTETPLLKLESRQLIQRNVNAMVFADFVSLQGGIRVTAKLEDFFVTMDGLCYYDKFLNYIDGIIGGNRNELEASYKALVKGTALDNISLSDAVFSTKKDIIAIRGLCQARIDSLDKTIKMLEEEGGNGAALRSVQHQKDNFLSTSLLTYMAEYSFLPSAGIPTGLVQCVLGKNSVENSPTMHLSQAISAYAPGKQVVKNEWIYQPAGILMKTKYDDNTTRYVLQNCTHCGYTVIRQGNVLNDCPKCGKENSMHGIKDMSISTEQRFTEVVEPVAFSVAFGSKPTRKMNAQGEMSFVQPVLLKMDPWQEKTSAAKMVVRCSTNESEILFFNRGRSTFGFAFCPYCGRMEYEQSPDYSDNILVGHKHLSTGLPCPGGEANGRNIRRHVLLVGRYQTDFVEVKFYDAANVLVRDSETLYSLGVVLSRKLTELLGVNDGEIDFGYNEASHSIFIYDTALGGAGYSPLFREYKDKVLEKAYEALAKCDCERSCTKCLIDRRSQWYINYLNRQKALEWLEMERNSRVAPKSIVSDIPDASAVTTDFATEFYQLTRNDNVKSLKVFVDNEYDSWQLDDFSYGKLLSELSLSGVDVAYVLNKNIQLSSCSASSKAILMAALFKNRFEYVKVGLKESLKPLLAVTFSDGTSKMYFGENVDVSLNANWGDGDVFSSFSNIRMEYVPINPSDILSEMNADDGSIMFDARILEDCRVNNLCEKLMKYKSEKWDRIILSMRGKNVSVTYSDRYLVTPLGCILLAHFIADVQQKLQLNIVSLNIYVKKPNGDAYGNQRIGLEREYGDNVARNSFMEDAIREISGITPEIVDYGYIEHERCMSIKTADEELCIRPDAGIAHGWNLFGRSNSDCTDDDFRYDWDMDVPLYNKKKNYSGILYTISYNKL
;
A
#
# COMPACT_ATOMS: atom_id res chain seq x y z
N MET A 1 -4.05 18.16 41.11
CA MET A 1 -2.95 19.03 40.64
C MET A 1 -3.07 20.39 41.31
N ASP A 2 -4.17 21.05 41.10
CA ASP A 2 -4.45 22.41 41.67
C ASP A 2 -4.25 22.56 43.20
N LYS A 3 -4.54 21.50 44.00
CA LYS A 3 -4.32 21.50 45.44
C LYS A 3 -2.84 21.64 45.81
N TYR A 4 -1.96 20.85 45.20
CA TYR A 4 -0.52 20.88 45.49
C TYR A 4 0.15 22.14 44.95
N GLU A 5 -0.32 22.66 43.83
CA GLU A 5 0.12 23.95 43.26
C GLU A 5 -0.22 25.09 44.21
N LYS A 6 -1.46 25.10 44.73
CA LYS A 6 -1.89 26.09 45.72
C LYS A 6 -1.10 25.99 47.03
N GLU A 7 -0.94 24.79 47.61
CA GLU A 7 -0.17 24.57 48.82
C GLU A 7 1.31 24.96 48.65
N PHE A 8 1.89 24.75 47.49
CA PHE A 8 3.27 25.19 47.18
C PHE A 8 3.37 26.71 47.06
N ASN A 9 2.44 27.35 46.36
CA ASN A 9 2.40 28.81 46.21
C ASN A 9 2.13 29.53 47.56
N GLU A 10 1.38 28.91 48.47
CA GLU A 10 1.13 29.41 49.83
C GLU A 10 2.29 29.11 50.81
N GLY A 11 3.35 28.43 50.33
CA GLY A 11 4.51 28.09 51.14
C GLY A 11 4.31 26.94 52.16
N HIS A 12 3.20 26.20 52.04
CA HIS A 12 2.94 25.03 52.87
C HIS A 12 3.77 23.80 52.44
N LEU A 13 4.26 23.79 51.18
CA LEU A 13 5.16 22.78 50.61
C LEU A 13 6.46 23.45 50.16
N ASN A 14 7.59 22.89 50.57
CA ASN A 14 8.91 23.39 50.15
C ASN A 14 9.47 22.67 48.91
N VAL A 15 8.98 21.49 48.60
CA VAL A 15 9.43 20.66 47.48
C VAL A 15 8.22 20.09 46.76
N LEU A 16 8.24 20.23 45.44
CA LEU A 16 7.20 19.64 44.57
C LEU A 16 7.88 18.70 43.58
N SER A 17 7.48 17.42 43.57
CA SER A 17 7.92 16.46 42.56
C SER A 17 6.84 16.25 41.55
N CYS A 18 7.15 16.46 40.27
CA CYS A 18 6.19 16.35 39.19
C CYS A 18 6.81 15.72 37.91
N SER A 19 5.97 15.28 37.00
CA SER A 19 6.34 14.91 35.64
C SER A 19 6.34 16.16 34.75
N THR A 20 6.29 15.96 33.44
CA THR A 20 6.16 17.04 32.43
C THR A 20 4.91 17.91 32.55
N THR A 21 3.97 17.53 33.42
CA THR A 21 2.71 18.26 33.62
C THR A 21 2.90 19.68 34.16
N MET A 22 4.02 19.96 34.83
CA MET A 22 4.35 21.31 35.33
C MET A 22 5.42 22.02 34.48
N GLU A 23 5.72 21.52 33.31
CA GLU A 23 6.67 22.13 32.38
C GLU A 23 6.09 23.40 31.73
N MET A 24 4.79 23.39 31.42
CA MET A 24 4.07 24.51 30.78
C MET A 24 2.73 24.77 31.43
N GLY A 25 2.23 26.02 31.28
CA GLY A 25 0.87 26.39 31.65
C GLY A 25 0.55 26.54 33.16
N VAL A 26 1.56 26.51 34.00
CA VAL A 26 1.38 26.63 35.48
C VAL A 26 2.12 27.85 35.98
N ASP A 27 1.44 28.70 36.72
CA ASP A 27 2.06 29.89 37.37
C ASP A 27 2.51 29.54 38.79
N ILE A 28 3.66 28.88 38.89
CA ILE A 28 4.32 28.60 40.14
C ILE A 28 5.40 29.67 40.34
N GLY A 29 5.17 30.55 41.31
CA GLY A 29 6.12 31.61 41.65
C GLY A 29 7.09 31.18 42.76
N GLY A 30 8.28 31.86 42.83
CA GLY A 30 9.18 31.72 43.94
C GLY A 30 10.00 30.43 43.97
N ILE A 31 10.27 29.82 42.81
CA ILE A 31 11.15 28.66 42.72
C ILE A 31 12.60 29.12 42.62
N SER A 32 13.43 28.82 43.63
CA SER A 32 14.88 29.08 43.61
C SER A 32 15.68 27.95 42.95
N GLU A 33 15.19 26.71 43.03
CA GLU A 33 15.91 25.54 42.56
C GLU A 33 15.03 24.61 41.77
N VAL A 34 15.55 24.15 40.63
CA VAL A 34 14.94 23.10 39.76
C VAL A 34 15.90 21.94 39.67
N VAL A 35 15.46 20.76 40.07
CA VAL A 35 16.22 19.52 39.95
C VAL A 35 15.61 18.63 38.91
N MET A 36 16.33 18.33 37.83
CA MET A 36 15.94 17.43 36.76
C MET A 36 16.53 16.04 36.95
N ASN A 37 15.66 15.07 37.21
CA ASN A 37 16.06 13.66 37.33
C ASN A 37 16.14 13.04 35.94
N ASN A 38 17.21 13.28 35.25
CA ASN A 38 17.57 12.95 33.86
C ASN A 38 17.56 14.17 32.91
N VAL A 39 18.33 14.03 31.84
CA VAL A 39 18.38 15.04 30.78
C VAL A 39 17.05 15.04 30.01
N PRO A 40 16.38 16.19 29.88
CA PRO A 40 15.21 16.30 29.01
C PRO A 40 15.51 15.94 27.55
N PRO A 41 14.53 15.40 26.79
CA PRO A 41 14.76 14.88 25.45
C PRO A 41 15.13 15.94 24.41
N LYS A 42 14.70 17.20 24.61
CA LYS A 42 14.99 18.35 23.73
C LYS A 42 15.55 19.52 24.53
N SER A 43 16.38 20.32 23.87
CA SER A 43 16.91 21.57 24.44
C SER A 43 15.80 22.53 24.86
N ALA A 44 14.72 22.64 24.07
CA ALA A 44 13.54 23.44 24.44
C ALA A 44 12.93 22.99 25.78
N ASN A 45 12.77 21.67 25.99
CA ASN A 45 12.24 21.14 27.25
C ASN A 45 13.20 21.44 28.42
N TYR A 46 14.52 21.35 28.16
CA TYR A 46 15.52 21.71 29.15
C TYR A 46 15.38 23.16 29.60
N LEU A 47 15.35 24.11 28.64
CA LEU A 47 15.23 25.54 28.92
C LEU A 47 13.90 25.90 29.59
N GLN A 48 12.80 25.27 29.17
CA GLN A 48 11.48 25.47 29.81
C GLN A 48 11.46 25.04 31.28
N ARG A 49 12.11 23.92 31.60
CA ARG A 49 12.22 23.43 33.01
C ARG A 49 13.20 24.26 33.81
N ALA A 50 14.42 24.49 33.30
CA ALA A 50 15.43 25.31 33.96
C ALA A 50 14.92 26.74 34.20
N GLY A 51 14.21 27.34 33.24
CA GLY A 51 13.63 28.67 33.33
C GLY A 51 12.45 28.80 34.32
N ARG A 52 12.09 27.75 35.04
CA ARG A 52 11.17 27.85 36.20
C ARG A 52 11.86 28.43 37.42
N ALA A 53 13.17 28.29 37.56
CA ALA A 53 13.95 28.90 38.67
C ALA A 53 14.20 30.41 38.41
N GLY A 54 14.16 31.24 39.45
CA GLY A 54 14.56 32.64 39.44
C GLY A 54 13.55 33.59 38.81
N ARG A 55 12.25 33.34 38.85
CA ARG A 55 11.23 34.15 38.16
C ARG A 55 10.78 35.42 38.90
N ARG A 56 10.87 35.51 40.21
CA ARG A 56 10.30 36.66 41.00
C ARG A 56 11.36 37.30 41.86
N ASN A 57 12.26 38.11 41.28
CA ASN A 57 13.30 38.90 42.00
C ASN A 57 14.16 38.07 42.97
N GLU A 58 14.33 36.79 42.66
CA GLU A 58 15.23 35.94 43.49
C GLU A 58 16.68 36.27 43.14
N SER A 59 17.49 36.45 44.16
CA SER A 59 18.89 36.79 43.99
C SER A 59 19.74 35.62 43.51
N LYS A 60 19.22 34.39 43.54
CA LYS A 60 19.90 33.16 43.11
C LYS A 60 18.92 32.19 42.48
N ALA A 61 19.33 31.55 41.39
CA ALA A 61 18.61 30.48 40.75
C ALA A 61 19.57 29.33 40.44
N LEU A 62 19.14 28.09 40.70
CA LEU A 62 19.92 26.90 40.40
C LEU A 62 19.10 25.90 39.60
N ALA A 63 19.67 25.43 38.52
CA ALA A 63 19.16 24.28 37.78
C ALA A 63 20.18 23.13 37.87
N LEU A 64 19.80 22.06 38.54
CA LEU A 64 20.62 20.85 38.69
C LEU A 64 20.07 19.73 37.84
N THR A 65 20.94 19.13 37.03
CA THR A 65 20.53 18.01 36.14
C THR A 65 21.31 16.75 36.48
N PHE A 66 20.58 15.70 36.79
CA PHE A 66 21.14 14.37 37.02
C PHE A 66 21.27 13.64 35.69
N CYS A 67 22.48 13.40 35.21
CA CYS A 67 22.72 12.68 33.98
C CYS A 67 22.71 11.17 34.27
N ALA A 68 21.66 10.46 33.81
CA ALA A 68 21.60 9.02 33.94
C ALA A 68 22.72 8.34 33.12
N PRO A 69 23.19 7.13 33.50
CA PRO A 69 24.20 6.39 32.77
C PRO A 69 23.61 5.72 31.51
N ASN A 70 22.99 6.53 30.63
CA ASN A 70 22.51 6.15 29.32
C ASN A 70 23.22 6.97 28.25
N PRO A 71 23.12 6.63 26.93
CA PRO A 71 23.83 7.35 25.89
C PRO A 71 23.61 8.86 25.87
N ILE A 72 22.36 9.32 26.07
CA ILE A 72 22.04 10.75 26.09
C ILE A 72 22.67 11.42 27.34
N GLY A 73 22.48 10.85 28.50
CA GLY A 73 23.04 11.40 29.75
C GLY A 73 24.58 11.44 29.75
N THR A 74 25.22 10.35 29.26
CA THR A 74 26.68 10.28 29.12
C THR A 74 27.21 11.32 28.12
N ASN A 75 26.51 11.49 26.98
CA ASN A 75 26.91 12.48 25.99
C ASN A 75 26.73 13.92 26.51
N THR A 76 25.61 14.19 27.19
CA THR A 76 25.38 15.50 27.80
C THR A 76 26.40 15.81 28.91
N TRP A 77 26.79 14.81 29.67
CA TRP A 77 27.87 14.97 30.68
C TRP A 77 29.20 15.37 30.01
N LYS A 78 29.53 14.81 28.85
CA LYS A 78 30.74 15.18 28.09
C LYS A 78 30.62 16.55 27.43
N HIS A 79 29.41 16.95 27.04
CA HIS A 79 29.10 18.21 26.34
C HIS A 79 27.98 18.98 27.08
N PRO A 80 28.26 19.55 28.28
CA PRO A 80 27.23 20.13 29.13
C PRO A 80 26.61 21.42 28.59
N ASP A 81 27.24 22.07 27.62
CA ASP A 81 26.75 23.24 26.91
C ASP A 81 25.62 22.92 25.93
N TYR A 82 25.56 21.68 25.42
CA TYR A 82 24.64 21.29 24.37
C TYR A 82 23.17 21.59 24.67
N PRO A 83 22.59 21.24 25.84
CA PRO A 83 21.19 21.53 26.14
C PRO A 83 20.84 23.02 26.19
N ILE A 84 21.84 23.90 26.33
CA ILE A 84 21.67 25.35 26.46
C ILE A 84 21.93 26.07 25.13
N THR A 85 22.92 25.62 24.38
CA THR A 85 23.40 26.28 23.15
C THR A 85 22.73 25.78 21.87
N HIS A 86 22.12 24.60 21.92
CA HIS A 86 21.46 24.06 20.74
C HIS A 86 20.21 24.85 20.38
N LEU A 87 20.20 25.41 19.18
CA LEU A 87 19.09 26.20 18.68
C LEU A 87 17.81 25.34 18.57
N THR A 88 16.72 25.86 19.11
CA THR A 88 15.40 25.26 18.91
C THR A 88 14.87 25.71 17.56
N GLU A 89 14.64 24.75 16.66
CA GLU A 89 14.06 25.04 15.34
C GLU A 89 12.63 25.54 15.47
N THR A 90 12.28 26.55 14.65
CA THR A 90 10.91 27.05 14.57
C THR A 90 10.01 25.96 13.97
N PRO A 91 8.90 25.57 14.61
CA PRO A 91 7.97 24.61 14.04
C PRO A 91 7.35 25.19 12.76
N LEU A 92 7.44 24.42 11.68
CA LEU A 92 6.81 24.73 10.39
C LEU A 92 5.54 23.90 10.27
N LEU A 93 4.42 24.57 10.01
CA LEU A 93 3.18 23.90 9.66
C LEU A 93 3.12 23.76 8.14
N LYS A 94 3.28 22.55 7.65
CA LYS A 94 3.10 22.21 6.23
C LYS A 94 1.79 21.46 6.03
N LEU A 95 0.97 21.96 5.11
CA LEU A 95 -0.33 21.40 4.79
C LEU A 95 -0.27 20.60 3.47
N GLU A 96 0.79 19.83 3.29
CA GLU A 96 1.09 19.09 2.07
C GLU A 96 0.55 17.65 2.05
N SER A 97 0.15 17.11 3.19
CA SER A 97 -0.44 15.77 3.25
C SER A 97 -1.88 15.78 2.74
N ARG A 98 -2.05 15.38 1.47
CA ARG A 98 -3.38 15.19 0.85
C ARG A 98 -4.29 14.29 1.70
N GLN A 99 -3.73 13.25 2.28
CA GLN A 99 -4.48 12.26 3.05
C GLN A 99 -5.07 12.86 4.34
N LEU A 100 -4.29 13.66 5.08
CA LEU A 100 -4.82 14.34 6.27
C LEU A 100 -5.93 15.33 5.93
N ILE A 101 -5.76 16.08 4.84
CA ILE A 101 -6.76 17.07 4.42
C ILE A 101 -8.01 16.36 3.89
N GLN A 102 -7.84 15.26 3.14
CA GLN A 102 -8.97 14.45 2.67
C GLN A 102 -9.80 13.89 3.84
N ARG A 103 -9.18 13.46 4.94
CA ARG A 103 -9.90 13.04 6.15
C ARG A 103 -10.76 14.16 6.74
N ASN A 104 -10.27 15.41 6.70
CA ASN A 104 -11.06 16.56 7.15
C ASN A 104 -12.20 16.88 6.17
N VAL A 105 -12.00 16.70 4.86
CA VAL A 105 -13.08 16.78 3.87
C VAL A 105 -14.11 15.67 4.10
N ASN A 106 -13.66 14.44 4.33
CA ASN A 106 -14.54 13.32 4.67
C ASN A 106 -15.37 13.61 5.93
N ALA A 107 -14.73 14.20 6.96
CA ALA A 107 -15.41 14.60 8.20
C ALA A 107 -16.44 15.70 7.96
N MET A 108 -16.14 16.71 7.14
CA MET A 108 -17.05 17.76 6.77
C MET A 108 -18.29 17.21 6.04
N VAL A 109 -18.07 16.37 5.02
CA VAL A 109 -19.14 15.73 4.23
C VAL A 109 -20.00 14.82 5.10
N PHE A 110 -19.37 14.03 5.98
CA PHE A 110 -20.06 13.13 6.89
C PHE A 110 -20.88 13.90 7.94
N ALA A 111 -20.33 14.96 8.52
CA ALA A 111 -21.01 15.81 9.50
C ALA A 111 -22.24 16.49 8.90
N ASP A 112 -22.14 17.00 7.67
CA ASP A 112 -23.28 17.60 6.98
C ASP A 112 -24.38 16.57 6.71
N PHE A 113 -24.00 15.37 6.23
CA PHE A 113 -24.95 14.26 6.08
C PHE A 113 -25.67 13.91 7.38
N VAL A 114 -24.92 13.74 8.47
CA VAL A 114 -25.51 13.43 9.79
C VAL A 114 -26.47 14.52 10.26
N SER A 115 -26.11 15.77 10.04
CA SER A 115 -26.98 16.92 10.43
C SER A 115 -28.32 16.93 9.70
N LEU A 116 -28.34 16.47 8.45
CA LEU A 116 -29.55 16.43 7.62
C LEU A 116 -30.45 15.22 7.93
N GLN A 117 -29.85 14.08 8.26
CA GLN A 117 -30.61 12.83 8.46
C GLN A 117 -31.24 12.68 9.86
N GLY A 118 -30.86 13.49 10.84
CA GLY A 118 -31.49 13.59 12.17
C GLY A 118 -31.55 12.31 13.03
N GLY A 119 -31.02 11.18 12.55
CA GLY A 119 -31.15 9.88 13.19
C GLY A 119 -29.85 9.20 13.64
N ILE A 120 -28.72 9.60 13.10
CA ILE A 120 -27.42 9.03 13.46
C ILE A 120 -26.88 9.76 14.70
N ARG A 121 -26.66 9.01 15.78
CA ARG A 121 -26.09 9.57 17.02
C ARG A 121 -24.56 9.41 17.02
N VAL A 122 -23.87 10.23 17.80
CA VAL A 122 -22.42 10.11 18.04
C VAL A 122 -22.06 8.73 18.62
N THR A 123 -22.99 8.08 19.27
CA THR A 123 -22.87 6.71 19.82
C THR A 123 -23.24 5.61 18.83
N ALA A 124 -23.47 5.93 17.53
CA ALA A 124 -23.80 4.95 16.52
C ALA A 124 -22.73 3.83 16.42
N LYS A 125 -23.22 2.63 16.20
CA LYS A 125 -22.39 1.43 16.03
C LYS A 125 -22.25 1.05 14.56
N LEU A 126 -21.38 0.10 14.24
CA LEU A 126 -21.23 -0.42 12.87
C LEU A 126 -22.53 -0.99 12.33
N GLU A 127 -23.28 -1.72 13.17
CA GLU A 127 -24.59 -2.29 12.79
C GLU A 127 -25.58 -1.22 12.33
N ASP A 128 -25.63 -0.08 13.02
CA ASP A 128 -26.56 1.02 12.72
C ASP A 128 -26.29 1.64 11.34
N PHE A 129 -25.04 1.61 10.86
CA PHE A 129 -24.66 2.31 9.64
C PHE A 129 -24.49 1.38 8.44
N PHE A 130 -23.84 0.22 8.65
CA PHE A 130 -23.43 -0.68 7.55
C PHE A 130 -24.36 -1.89 7.38
N VAL A 131 -25.21 -2.22 8.36
CA VAL A 131 -26.10 -3.38 8.29
C VAL A 131 -27.56 -2.94 8.15
N THR A 132 -28.28 -3.57 7.24
CA THR A 132 -29.68 -3.25 6.96
C THR A 132 -30.59 -4.01 7.93
N MET A 133 -31.50 -3.35 8.60
CA MET A 133 -32.57 -4.02 9.37
C MET A 133 -33.93 -4.02 8.66
N ASP A 134 -34.32 -2.93 7.97
CA ASP A 134 -35.59 -2.83 7.25
C ASP A 134 -35.51 -1.77 6.12
N GLY A 135 -34.87 -2.11 5.00
CA GLY A 135 -34.74 -1.19 3.86
C GLY A 135 -33.32 -0.66 3.63
N LEU A 136 -33.17 0.52 3.03
CA LEU A 136 -31.87 1.15 2.76
C LEU A 136 -31.11 1.46 4.06
N CYS A 137 -29.90 0.95 4.21
CA CYS A 137 -29.04 1.28 5.35
C CYS A 137 -28.54 2.74 5.29
N TYR A 138 -28.05 3.27 6.41
CA TYR A 138 -27.50 4.64 6.40
C TYR A 138 -26.31 4.80 5.46
N TYR A 139 -25.53 3.76 5.22
CA TYR A 139 -24.47 3.74 4.22
C TYR A 139 -25.00 4.02 2.80
N ASP A 140 -26.10 3.38 2.38
CA ASP A 140 -26.68 3.61 1.05
C ASP A 140 -27.24 5.04 0.92
N LYS A 141 -27.85 5.55 2.00
CA LYS A 141 -28.29 6.96 2.06
C LYS A 141 -27.12 7.91 1.97
N PHE A 142 -25.98 7.58 2.59
CA PHE A 142 -24.76 8.37 2.51
C PHE A 142 -24.16 8.35 1.11
N LEU A 143 -24.15 7.20 0.42
CA LEU A 143 -23.70 7.14 -0.97
C LEU A 143 -24.58 7.99 -1.90
N ASN A 144 -25.92 7.91 -1.74
CA ASN A 144 -26.85 8.73 -2.52
C ASN A 144 -26.64 10.23 -2.23
N TYR A 145 -26.36 10.59 -0.98
CA TYR A 145 -26.03 11.96 -0.60
C TYR A 145 -24.75 12.45 -1.27
N ILE A 146 -23.68 11.64 -1.24
CA ILE A 146 -22.41 11.91 -1.94
C ILE A 146 -22.65 12.11 -3.44
N ASP A 147 -23.45 11.24 -4.08
CA ASP A 147 -23.77 11.35 -5.50
C ASP A 147 -24.54 12.64 -5.82
N GLY A 148 -25.38 13.08 -4.90
CA GLY A 148 -26.05 14.39 -4.99
C GLY A 148 -25.06 15.56 -5.00
N ILE A 149 -24.01 15.52 -4.17
CA ILE A 149 -22.97 16.57 -4.16
C ILE A 149 -22.17 16.53 -5.49
N ILE A 150 -21.75 15.35 -5.93
CA ILE A 150 -21.03 15.18 -7.20
C ILE A 150 -21.86 15.68 -8.39
N GLY A 151 -23.20 15.49 -8.33
CA GLY A 151 -24.16 16.00 -9.30
C GLY A 151 -24.47 17.50 -9.23
N GLY A 152 -23.85 18.24 -8.30
CA GLY A 152 -24.00 19.70 -8.18
C GLY A 152 -25.19 20.17 -7.34
N ASN A 153 -25.83 19.29 -6.59
CA ASN A 153 -27.07 19.61 -5.84
C ASN A 153 -26.84 20.36 -4.50
N ARG A 154 -25.56 20.62 -4.10
CA ARG A 154 -25.21 21.19 -2.77
C ARG A 154 -24.11 22.27 -2.85
N ASN A 155 -24.45 23.42 -3.46
CA ASN A 155 -23.52 24.57 -3.54
C ASN A 155 -23.17 25.18 -2.16
N GLU A 156 -23.96 24.92 -1.12
CA GLU A 156 -23.70 25.43 0.24
C GLU A 156 -22.40 24.90 0.85
N LEU A 157 -21.99 23.67 0.51
CA LEU A 157 -20.75 23.08 0.98
C LEU A 157 -19.51 23.69 0.30
N GLU A 158 -19.66 24.29 -0.87
CA GLU A 158 -18.53 24.84 -1.66
C GLU A 158 -17.73 25.90 -0.87
N ALA A 159 -18.44 26.80 -0.14
CA ALA A 159 -17.80 27.82 0.67
C ALA A 159 -17.03 27.22 1.85
N SER A 160 -17.60 26.23 2.53
CA SER A 160 -16.96 25.53 3.64
C SER A 160 -15.77 24.71 3.17
N TYR A 161 -15.90 24.04 2.03
CA TYR A 161 -14.82 23.30 1.38
C TYR A 161 -13.65 24.21 1.01
N LYS A 162 -13.91 25.31 0.30
CA LYS A 162 -12.86 26.28 -0.08
C LYS A 162 -12.15 26.87 1.12
N ALA A 163 -12.88 27.15 2.21
CA ALA A 163 -12.26 27.61 3.44
C ALA A 163 -11.37 26.56 4.10
N LEU A 164 -11.79 25.28 4.05
CA LEU A 164 -11.05 24.16 4.61
C LEU A 164 -9.75 23.86 3.85
N VAL A 165 -9.78 23.90 2.52
CA VAL A 165 -8.66 23.48 1.68
C VAL A 165 -7.69 24.60 1.30
N LYS A 166 -8.04 25.85 1.60
CA LYS A 166 -7.23 27.03 1.24
C LYS A 166 -5.80 26.93 1.75
N GLY A 167 -4.83 27.04 0.85
CA GLY A 167 -3.40 26.94 1.17
C GLY A 167 -2.93 25.52 1.50
N THR A 168 -3.71 24.49 1.15
CA THR A 168 -3.38 23.08 1.37
C THR A 168 -3.12 22.35 0.06
N ALA A 169 -2.70 21.08 0.14
CA ALA A 169 -2.51 20.21 -1.03
C ALA A 169 -3.80 19.95 -1.85
N LEU A 170 -4.98 20.34 -1.37
CA LEU A 170 -6.26 20.22 -2.08
C LEU A 170 -6.82 21.56 -2.55
N ASP A 171 -6.09 22.67 -2.43
CA ASP A 171 -6.57 24.04 -2.77
C ASP A 171 -7.08 24.13 -4.22
N ASN A 172 -6.42 23.45 -5.15
CA ASN A 172 -6.76 23.45 -6.58
C ASN A 172 -7.71 22.30 -7.00
N ILE A 173 -8.19 21.48 -6.05
CA ILE A 173 -9.07 20.36 -6.33
C ILE A 173 -10.53 20.83 -6.18
N SER A 174 -11.41 20.41 -7.10
CA SER A 174 -12.82 20.73 -7.01
C SER A 174 -13.51 20.00 -5.84
N LEU A 175 -14.60 20.56 -5.30
CA LEU A 175 -15.42 19.86 -4.31
C LEU A 175 -15.89 18.48 -4.84
N SER A 176 -16.28 18.40 -6.10
CA SER A 176 -16.75 17.17 -6.73
C SER A 176 -15.68 16.08 -6.74
N ASP A 177 -14.43 16.42 -7.07
CA ASP A 177 -13.31 15.46 -7.11
C ASP A 177 -12.90 15.03 -5.69
N ALA A 178 -12.88 15.95 -4.74
CA ALA A 178 -12.60 15.61 -3.34
C ALA A 178 -13.69 14.69 -2.75
N VAL A 179 -14.96 14.96 -3.06
CA VAL A 179 -16.09 14.13 -2.63
C VAL A 179 -16.13 12.78 -3.36
N PHE A 180 -15.65 12.73 -4.61
CA PHE A 180 -15.43 11.44 -5.29
C PHE A 180 -14.39 10.58 -4.55
N SER A 181 -13.34 11.18 -4.02
CA SER A 181 -12.38 10.48 -3.15
C SER A 181 -13.05 10.00 -1.85
N THR A 182 -13.89 10.83 -1.23
CA THR A 182 -14.72 10.44 -0.06
C THR A 182 -15.57 9.19 -0.37
N LYS A 183 -16.20 9.15 -1.55
CA LYS A 183 -16.97 7.98 -2.01
C LYS A 183 -16.14 6.73 -2.10
N LYS A 184 -14.95 6.83 -2.70
CA LYS A 184 -14.02 5.72 -2.83
C LYS A 184 -13.58 5.19 -1.46
N ASP A 185 -13.26 6.08 -0.53
CA ASP A 185 -12.81 5.71 0.81
C ASP A 185 -13.90 4.97 1.59
N ILE A 186 -15.14 5.46 1.59
CA ILE A 186 -16.22 4.82 2.34
C ILE A 186 -16.63 3.47 1.73
N ILE A 187 -16.55 3.32 0.41
CA ILE A 187 -16.77 2.03 -0.27
C ILE A 187 -15.71 1.01 0.15
N ALA A 188 -14.44 1.42 0.21
CA ALA A 188 -13.35 0.55 0.66
C ALA A 188 -13.57 0.07 2.10
N ILE A 189 -13.95 0.98 3.00
CA ILE A 189 -14.25 0.65 4.41
C ILE A 189 -15.44 -0.29 4.53
N ARG A 190 -16.49 -0.07 3.74
CA ARG A 190 -17.62 -0.99 3.70
C ARG A 190 -17.20 -2.38 3.25
N GLY A 191 -16.33 -2.47 2.25
CA GLY A 191 -15.76 -3.75 1.79
C GLY A 191 -15.00 -4.49 2.89
N LEU A 192 -14.16 -3.80 3.66
CA LEU A 192 -13.45 -4.38 4.81
C LEU A 192 -14.41 -4.86 5.91
N CYS A 193 -15.43 -4.06 6.23
CA CYS A 193 -16.45 -4.42 7.21
C CYS A 193 -17.21 -5.68 6.76
N GLN A 194 -17.67 -5.74 5.52
CA GLN A 194 -18.40 -6.87 4.96
C GLN A 194 -17.54 -8.15 4.93
N ALA A 195 -16.30 -8.05 4.45
CA ALA A 195 -15.38 -9.18 4.43
C ALA A 195 -15.18 -9.78 5.83
N ARG A 196 -15.16 -8.93 6.88
CA ARG A 196 -15.07 -9.41 8.26
C ARG A 196 -16.34 -10.12 8.72
N ILE A 197 -17.52 -9.57 8.39
CA ILE A 197 -18.82 -10.18 8.69
C ILE A 197 -18.92 -11.54 8.00
N ASP A 198 -18.65 -11.61 6.70
CA ASP A 198 -18.71 -12.82 5.89
C ASP A 198 -17.80 -13.91 6.42
N SER A 199 -16.58 -13.56 6.85
CA SER A 199 -15.64 -14.48 7.48
C SER A 199 -16.19 -15.08 8.78
N LEU A 200 -16.84 -14.26 9.62
CA LEU A 200 -17.46 -14.72 10.86
C LEU A 200 -18.69 -15.61 10.58
N ASP A 201 -19.52 -15.23 9.62
CA ASP A 201 -20.70 -15.99 9.22
C ASP A 201 -20.34 -17.35 8.61
N LYS A 202 -19.28 -17.40 7.80
CA LYS A 202 -18.75 -18.65 7.29
C LYS A 202 -18.30 -19.57 8.43
N THR A 203 -17.62 -19.03 9.43
CA THR A 203 -17.18 -19.81 10.60
C THR A 203 -18.36 -20.31 11.43
N ILE A 204 -19.39 -19.48 11.60
CA ILE A 204 -20.65 -19.87 12.29
C ILE A 204 -21.31 -21.04 11.56
N LYS A 205 -21.49 -20.94 10.24
CA LYS A 205 -22.10 -22.00 9.42
C LYS A 205 -21.31 -23.32 9.49
N MET A 206 -19.99 -23.26 9.39
CA MET A 206 -19.15 -24.45 9.52
C MET A 206 -19.32 -25.13 10.87
N LEU A 207 -19.37 -24.35 11.97
CA LEU A 207 -19.58 -24.89 13.32
C LEU A 207 -20.99 -25.45 13.52
N GLU A 208 -22.00 -24.92 12.86
CA GLU A 208 -23.39 -25.44 12.85
C GLU A 208 -23.48 -26.77 12.08
N GLU A 209 -22.86 -26.85 10.90
CA GLU A 209 -22.87 -28.06 10.04
C GLU A 209 -22.07 -29.21 10.63
N GLU A 210 -20.96 -28.95 11.31
CA GLU A 210 -20.14 -29.97 11.97
C GLU A 210 -20.76 -30.51 13.29
N GLY A 211 -21.92 -30.04 13.70
CA GLY A 211 -22.55 -30.42 14.98
C GLY A 211 -21.72 -29.97 16.18
N GLY A 212 -20.95 -28.90 15.99
CA GLY A 212 -19.87 -28.45 16.85
C GLY A 212 -20.32 -28.06 18.25
N ASN A 213 -19.35 -28.03 19.15
CA ASN A 213 -19.49 -27.63 20.56
C ASN A 213 -20.18 -26.25 20.67
N GLY A 214 -21.40 -26.25 21.27
CA GLY A 214 -22.20 -25.03 21.43
C GLY A 214 -21.49 -23.88 22.17
N ALA A 215 -20.33 -24.11 22.76
CA ALA A 215 -19.48 -23.10 23.35
C ALA A 215 -18.65 -22.38 22.28
N ALA A 216 -18.15 -23.07 21.27
CA ALA A 216 -17.41 -22.49 20.15
C ALA A 216 -18.35 -21.61 19.30
N LEU A 217 -19.54 -22.12 18.98
CA LEU A 217 -20.56 -21.38 18.23
C LEU A 217 -20.94 -20.06 18.95
N ARG A 218 -21.27 -20.13 20.25
CA ARG A 218 -21.57 -18.94 21.06
C ARG A 218 -20.41 -17.95 21.11
N SER A 219 -19.18 -18.44 21.12
CA SER A 219 -17.98 -17.59 21.12
C SER A 219 -17.85 -16.80 19.82
N VAL A 220 -18.06 -17.43 18.67
CA VAL A 220 -17.97 -16.74 17.36
C VAL A 220 -19.16 -15.80 17.16
N GLN A 221 -20.37 -16.20 17.57
CA GLN A 221 -21.54 -15.30 17.58
C GLN A 221 -21.26 -14.05 18.43
N HIS A 222 -20.75 -14.23 19.65
CA HIS A 222 -20.36 -13.10 20.50
C HIS A 222 -19.26 -12.22 19.90
N GLN A 223 -18.33 -12.79 19.14
CA GLN A 223 -17.35 -11.98 18.38
C GLN A 223 -18.00 -11.14 17.29
N LYS A 224 -18.98 -11.70 16.56
CA LYS A 224 -19.74 -10.97 15.55
C LYS A 224 -20.52 -9.81 16.21
N ASP A 225 -21.21 -10.08 17.32
CA ASP A 225 -21.97 -9.07 18.05
C ASP A 225 -21.06 -7.95 18.60
N ASN A 226 -19.91 -8.33 19.16
CA ASN A 226 -18.92 -7.36 19.62
C ASN A 226 -18.35 -6.51 18.48
N PHE A 227 -18.08 -7.12 17.33
CA PHE A 227 -17.61 -6.39 16.16
C PHE A 227 -18.68 -5.40 15.66
N LEU A 228 -19.93 -5.84 15.51
CA LEU A 228 -21.04 -5.01 15.08
C LEU A 228 -21.36 -3.89 16.07
N SER A 229 -21.14 -4.12 17.35
CA SER A 229 -21.32 -3.11 18.43
C SER A 229 -20.16 -2.13 18.56
N THR A 230 -19.11 -2.23 17.75
CA THR A 230 -18.00 -1.27 17.74
C THR A 230 -18.51 0.13 17.36
N SER A 231 -17.96 1.18 18.00
CA SER A 231 -18.27 2.56 17.66
C SER A 231 -17.96 2.86 16.19
N LEU A 232 -18.91 3.39 15.46
CA LEU A 232 -18.78 3.79 14.06
C LEU A 232 -17.62 4.79 13.86
N LEU A 233 -17.57 5.84 14.71
CA LEU A 233 -16.54 6.87 14.61
C LEU A 233 -15.15 6.30 14.85
N THR A 234 -15.00 5.43 15.85
CA THR A 234 -13.73 4.76 16.13
C THR A 234 -13.28 3.92 14.94
N TYR A 235 -14.17 3.12 14.37
CA TYR A 235 -13.87 2.30 13.19
C TYR A 235 -13.49 3.15 11.97
N MET A 236 -14.26 4.22 11.69
CA MET A 236 -13.94 5.13 10.59
C MET A 236 -12.60 5.85 10.78
N ALA A 237 -12.22 6.16 12.02
CA ALA A 237 -10.93 6.78 12.32
C ALA A 237 -9.77 5.77 12.23
N GLU A 238 -9.96 4.53 12.70
CA GLU A 238 -8.97 3.44 12.57
C GLU A 238 -8.62 3.12 11.11
N TYR A 239 -9.62 3.20 10.23
CA TYR A 239 -9.46 2.98 8.78
C TYR A 239 -9.27 4.28 7.98
N SER A 240 -8.82 5.34 8.62
CA SER A 240 -8.37 6.58 7.96
C SER A 240 -9.45 7.39 7.21
N PHE A 241 -10.72 7.13 7.43
CA PHE A 241 -11.81 7.93 6.86
C PHE A 241 -12.01 9.25 7.60
N LEU A 242 -11.96 9.22 8.92
CA LEU A 242 -12.06 10.39 9.78
C LEU A 242 -10.70 10.74 10.41
N PRO A 243 -10.49 12.01 10.80
CA PRO A 243 -9.36 12.36 11.64
C PRO A 243 -9.38 11.61 12.97
N SER A 244 -8.25 11.08 13.41
CA SER A 244 -8.14 10.35 14.68
C SER A 244 -8.00 11.26 15.91
N ALA A 245 -7.84 12.57 15.71
CA ALA A 245 -7.70 13.53 16.81
C ALA A 245 -8.94 13.56 17.71
N GLY A 246 -8.74 13.24 18.99
CA GLY A 246 -9.82 13.16 19.99
C GLY A 246 -10.64 11.87 19.96
N ILE A 247 -10.38 10.94 19.05
CA ILE A 247 -11.02 9.63 18.99
C ILE A 247 -10.02 8.57 19.51
N PRO A 248 -10.33 7.87 20.61
CA PRO A 248 -9.43 6.84 21.14
C PRO A 248 -9.42 5.62 20.21
N THR A 249 -8.31 5.42 19.50
CA THR A 249 -8.11 4.31 18.55
C THR A 249 -6.97 3.40 19.01
N GLY A 250 -7.06 2.09 18.76
CA GLY A 250 -6.00 1.13 19.03
C GLY A 250 -5.56 1.02 20.49
N LEU A 251 -6.39 1.45 21.45
CA LEU A 251 -6.08 1.40 22.86
C LEU A 251 -6.38 0.04 23.47
N VAL A 252 -5.43 -0.51 24.16
CA VAL A 252 -5.58 -1.71 25.00
C VAL A 252 -5.41 -1.38 26.46
N GLN A 253 -6.14 -2.09 27.30
CA GLN A 253 -6.23 -1.88 28.73
C GLN A 253 -5.35 -2.89 29.47
N CYS A 254 -4.76 -2.46 30.59
CA CYS A 254 -4.15 -3.37 31.55
C CYS A 254 -5.08 -3.54 32.76
N VAL A 255 -5.81 -4.64 32.84
CA VAL A 255 -6.79 -4.93 33.90
C VAL A 255 -6.08 -5.26 35.21
N LEU A 256 -6.26 -4.40 36.20
CA LEU A 256 -5.54 -4.48 37.49
C LEU A 256 -6.30 -5.27 38.57
N GLY A 257 -7.55 -5.71 38.32
CA GLY A 257 -8.37 -6.49 39.23
C GLY A 257 -9.86 -6.43 38.92
N LYS A 258 -10.69 -7.27 39.57
CA LYS A 258 -12.13 -7.41 39.26
C LYS A 258 -12.96 -6.11 39.36
N ASN A 259 -12.57 -5.21 40.27
CA ASN A 259 -13.33 -3.97 40.52
C ASN A 259 -12.67 -2.72 39.93
N SER A 260 -11.68 -2.87 39.06
CA SER A 260 -10.85 -1.76 38.58
C SER A 260 -10.96 -1.52 37.06
N VAL A 261 -11.94 -2.10 36.37
CA VAL A 261 -12.06 -1.99 34.91
C VAL A 261 -12.12 -0.52 34.47
N GLU A 262 -12.97 0.30 35.11
CA GLU A 262 -13.09 1.75 34.80
C GLU A 262 -11.83 2.56 35.10
N ASN A 263 -10.96 2.08 35.95
CA ASN A 263 -9.74 2.74 36.39
C ASN A 263 -8.44 2.08 35.90
N SER A 264 -8.51 1.15 34.96
CA SER A 264 -7.32 0.48 34.43
C SER A 264 -6.58 1.37 33.44
N PRO A 265 -5.21 1.39 33.44
CA PRO A 265 -4.45 2.19 32.50
C PRO A 265 -4.62 1.65 31.08
N THR A 266 -4.74 2.55 30.13
CA THR A 266 -4.84 2.28 28.71
C THR A 266 -3.62 2.81 27.98
N MET A 267 -3.22 2.13 26.91
CA MET A 267 -2.09 2.53 26.08
C MET A 267 -2.29 1.98 24.67
N HIS A 268 -1.70 2.64 23.69
CA HIS A 268 -1.73 2.14 22.33
C HIS A 268 -1.08 0.75 22.23
N LEU A 269 -1.65 -0.16 21.42
CA LEU A 269 -1.23 -1.57 21.37
C LEU A 269 0.27 -1.74 21.08
N SER A 270 0.84 -0.96 20.14
CA SER A 270 2.28 -1.02 19.81
C SER A 270 3.20 -0.71 21.02
N GLN A 271 2.75 0.12 21.93
CA GLN A 271 3.47 0.44 23.18
C GLN A 271 3.10 -0.54 24.30
N ALA A 272 1.82 -0.94 24.35
CA ALA A 272 1.30 -1.82 25.37
C ALA A 272 1.97 -3.20 25.37
N ILE A 273 2.29 -3.75 24.20
CA ILE A 273 3.01 -5.04 24.08
C ILE A 273 4.41 -5.01 24.72
N SER A 274 4.97 -3.80 24.94
CA SER A 274 6.21 -3.62 25.73
C SER A 274 5.92 -3.25 27.18
N ALA A 275 5.08 -2.24 27.40
CA ALA A 275 4.84 -1.66 28.72
C ALA A 275 4.04 -2.58 29.64
N TYR A 276 3.10 -3.36 29.08
CA TYR A 276 2.23 -4.28 29.82
C TYR A 276 2.60 -5.75 29.62
N ALA A 277 3.75 -6.02 29.00
CA ALA A 277 4.21 -7.40 28.79
C ALA A 277 4.22 -8.18 30.12
N PRO A 278 3.92 -9.49 30.11
CA PRO A 278 3.98 -10.32 31.30
C PRO A 278 5.33 -10.22 32.00
N GLY A 279 5.30 -10.02 33.32
CA GLY A 279 6.50 -9.81 34.13
C GLY A 279 6.98 -8.37 34.26
N LYS A 280 6.41 -7.41 33.49
CA LYS A 280 6.71 -5.98 33.64
C LYS A 280 6.02 -5.37 34.86
N GLN A 281 6.49 -4.19 35.31
CA GLN A 281 5.93 -3.44 36.40
C GLN A 281 5.11 -2.26 35.90
N VAL A 282 3.83 -2.24 36.21
CA VAL A 282 2.89 -1.16 35.87
C VAL A 282 2.59 -0.38 37.15
N VAL A 283 3.00 0.88 37.22
CA VAL A 283 2.78 1.75 38.38
C VAL A 283 1.47 2.51 38.20
N LYS A 284 0.56 2.42 39.16
CA LYS A 284 -0.65 3.22 39.24
C LYS A 284 -0.99 3.59 40.70
N ASN A 285 -1.20 4.88 40.98
CA ASN A 285 -1.54 5.41 42.28
C ASN A 285 -0.59 4.90 43.38
N GLU A 286 0.71 4.99 43.14
CA GLU A 286 1.80 4.54 44.06
C GLU A 286 1.89 3.02 44.29
N TRP A 287 1.05 2.24 43.63
CA TRP A 287 1.07 0.79 43.65
C TRP A 287 1.67 0.22 42.35
N ILE A 288 2.42 -0.85 42.52
CA ILE A 288 3.08 -1.58 41.42
C ILE A 288 2.32 -2.87 41.20
N TYR A 289 1.82 -3.02 39.99
CA TYR A 289 1.13 -4.20 39.48
C TYR A 289 2.02 -4.94 38.48
N GLN A 290 1.91 -6.26 38.42
CA GLN A 290 2.67 -7.07 37.49
C GLN A 290 1.71 -7.86 36.62
N PRO A 291 1.59 -7.52 35.31
CA PRO A 291 0.81 -8.29 34.36
C PRO A 291 1.35 -9.72 34.28
N ALA A 292 0.43 -10.70 34.18
CA ALA A 292 0.75 -12.11 34.17
C ALA A 292 0.20 -12.86 32.96
N GLY A 293 -0.44 -12.13 32.06
CA GLY A 293 -1.01 -12.70 30.84
C GLY A 293 -1.86 -11.71 30.08
N ILE A 294 -2.55 -12.22 29.09
CA ILE A 294 -3.40 -11.48 28.15
C ILE A 294 -4.84 -11.97 28.19
N LEU A 295 -5.76 -11.07 27.85
CA LEU A 295 -7.12 -11.41 27.52
C LEU A 295 -7.23 -11.57 26.00
N MET A 296 -7.90 -12.59 25.56
CA MET A 296 -8.04 -12.98 24.15
C MET A 296 -9.47 -12.73 23.66
N LYS A 297 -9.61 -12.49 22.35
CA LYS A 297 -10.93 -12.38 21.67
C LYS A 297 -11.71 -13.69 21.69
N THR A 298 -11.05 -14.84 21.73
CA THR A 298 -11.61 -16.18 21.68
C THR A 298 -10.90 -17.11 22.66
N LYS A 299 -11.63 -18.10 23.18
CA LYS A 299 -10.96 -19.28 23.75
C LYS A 299 -10.25 -19.97 22.60
N TYR A 300 -8.95 -20.12 22.72
CA TYR A 300 -8.18 -20.92 21.78
C TYR A 300 -8.67 -22.37 21.90
N ASP A 301 -9.26 -22.88 20.84
CA ASP A 301 -9.54 -24.29 20.69
C ASP A 301 -8.39 -24.95 19.91
N ASP A 302 -8.12 -26.21 20.19
CA ASP A 302 -6.95 -26.92 19.66
C ASP A 302 -6.86 -26.87 18.13
N ASN A 303 -5.72 -26.49 17.61
CA ASN A 303 -5.22 -26.54 16.24
C ASN A 303 -5.79 -25.56 15.19
N THR A 304 -7.01 -25.04 15.31
CA THR A 304 -7.61 -24.20 14.25
C THR A 304 -7.36 -22.70 14.42
N THR A 305 -6.88 -22.24 15.57
CA THR A 305 -6.74 -20.82 15.93
C THR A 305 -5.31 -20.32 16.10
N ARG A 306 -4.32 -21.04 15.56
CA ARG A 306 -2.95 -20.56 15.53
C ARG A 306 -2.79 -19.43 14.53
N TYR A 307 -2.22 -18.31 14.97
CA TYR A 307 -1.72 -17.31 14.05
C TYR A 307 -0.23 -17.55 13.82
N VAL A 308 0.13 -17.72 12.57
CA VAL A 308 1.49 -17.99 12.15
C VAL A 308 2.04 -16.82 11.33
N LEU A 309 3.21 -16.36 11.70
CA LEU A 309 3.95 -15.31 11.03
C LEU A 309 5.04 -15.95 10.17
N GLN A 310 5.04 -15.67 8.88
CA GLN A 310 6.02 -16.16 7.94
C GLN A 310 6.58 -15.04 7.07
N ASN A 311 7.83 -15.18 6.68
CA ASN A 311 8.54 -14.26 5.82
C ASN A 311 9.15 -15.03 4.65
N CYS A 312 9.08 -14.48 3.45
CA CYS A 312 9.76 -15.02 2.28
C CYS A 312 11.23 -14.63 2.29
N THR A 313 12.12 -15.62 2.28
CA THR A 313 13.58 -15.41 2.25
C THR A 313 14.10 -14.83 0.94
N HIS A 314 13.28 -14.87 -0.13
CA HIS A 314 13.66 -14.36 -1.45
C HIS A 314 13.23 -12.91 -1.65
N CYS A 315 11.94 -12.58 -1.47
CA CYS A 315 11.41 -11.24 -1.74
C CYS A 315 11.08 -10.41 -0.50
N GLY A 316 11.18 -10.99 0.72
CA GLY A 316 10.86 -10.30 1.97
C GLY A 316 9.35 -10.16 2.23
N TYR A 317 8.49 -10.80 1.44
CA TYR A 317 7.04 -10.78 1.69
C TYR A 317 6.73 -11.44 3.03
N THR A 318 6.09 -10.68 3.91
CA THR A 318 5.76 -11.13 5.27
C THR A 318 4.24 -11.16 5.46
N VAL A 319 3.72 -12.22 6.05
CA VAL A 319 2.30 -12.44 6.22
C VAL A 319 1.97 -13.12 7.55
N ILE A 320 0.83 -12.73 8.16
CA ILE A 320 0.23 -13.47 9.27
C ILE A 320 -1.00 -14.21 8.74
N ARG A 321 -1.08 -15.51 9.04
CA ARG A 321 -2.23 -16.34 8.66
C ARG A 321 -2.74 -17.15 9.85
N GLN A 322 -3.99 -17.56 9.78
CA GLN A 322 -4.60 -18.45 10.74
C GLN A 322 -4.49 -19.91 10.25
N GLY A 323 -3.90 -20.77 11.04
CA GLY A 323 -3.86 -22.22 10.85
C GLY A 323 -2.90 -22.76 9.80
N ASN A 324 -2.88 -22.25 8.59
CA ASN A 324 -2.13 -22.84 7.47
C ASN A 324 -0.74 -22.23 7.30
N VAL A 325 0.27 -23.10 7.24
CA VAL A 325 1.67 -22.76 6.94
C VAL A 325 1.88 -22.82 5.44
N LEU A 326 2.43 -21.75 4.86
CA LEU A 326 2.80 -21.70 3.46
C LEU A 326 4.20 -22.27 3.28
N ASN A 327 4.41 -23.04 2.20
CA ASN A 327 5.74 -23.47 1.77
C ASN A 327 6.30 -22.47 0.73
N ASP A 328 5.45 -22.07 -0.20
CA ASP A 328 5.80 -21.23 -1.35
C ASP A 328 5.31 -19.79 -1.16
N CYS A 329 6.05 -18.85 -1.69
CA CYS A 329 5.67 -17.45 -1.57
C CYS A 329 4.53 -17.09 -2.55
N PRO A 330 3.38 -16.60 -2.09
CA PRO A 330 2.27 -16.24 -2.97
C PRO A 330 2.55 -14.99 -3.81
N LYS A 331 3.59 -14.21 -3.48
CA LYS A 331 3.91 -12.97 -4.20
C LYS A 331 4.98 -13.15 -5.28
N CYS A 332 6.05 -13.89 -5.01
CA CYS A 332 7.14 -14.10 -5.99
C CYS A 332 7.18 -15.52 -6.58
N GLY A 333 6.27 -16.41 -6.16
CA GLY A 333 6.17 -17.78 -6.66
C GLY A 333 7.34 -18.71 -6.31
N LYS A 334 8.32 -18.24 -5.51
CA LYS A 334 9.50 -19.04 -5.16
C LYS A 334 9.13 -20.17 -4.23
N GLU A 335 9.40 -21.40 -4.66
CA GLU A 335 9.15 -22.63 -3.89
C GLU A 335 10.00 -22.69 -2.61
N ASN A 336 9.43 -23.24 -1.54
CA ASN A 336 10.06 -23.47 -0.23
C ASN A 336 10.75 -22.22 0.37
N SER A 337 10.22 -21.02 0.07
CA SER A 337 10.81 -19.75 0.49
C SER A 337 10.17 -19.14 1.73
N MET A 338 9.02 -19.67 2.20
CA MET A 338 8.31 -19.13 3.37
C MET A 338 8.83 -19.78 4.65
N HIS A 339 9.38 -18.97 5.55
CA HIS A 339 9.94 -19.38 6.83
C HIS A 339 9.42 -18.50 7.96
N GLY A 340 9.57 -18.98 9.20
CA GLY A 340 9.37 -18.14 10.39
C GLY A 340 10.37 -16.99 10.43
N ILE A 341 10.05 -15.94 11.19
CA ILE A 341 11.02 -14.86 11.42
C ILE A 341 12.24 -15.48 12.12
N LYS A 342 13.41 -15.33 11.49
CA LYS A 342 14.68 -15.83 12.04
C LYS A 342 14.92 -15.19 13.40
N ASP A 343 14.99 -16.03 14.42
CA ASP A 343 15.63 -15.68 15.66
C ASP A 343 17.06 -16.26 15.64
N MET A 344 18.05 -15.43 15.88
CA MET A 344 19.45 -15.85 15.92
C MET A 344 19.76 -16.89 17.02
N SER A 345 18.79 -17.14 17.91
CA SER A 345 18.92 -18.00 19.08
C SER A 345 18.17 -19.34 19.00
N ILE A 346 17.29 -19.52 18.00
CA ILE A 346 16.50 -20.75 17.83
C ILE A 346 16.88 -21.39 16.48
N SER A 347 16.97 -22.71 16.42
CA SER A 347 17.47 -23.45 15.25
C SER A 347 16.84 -23.03 13.92
N THR A 348 17.64 -23.03 12.87
CA THR A 348 17.42 -22.45 11.53
C THR A 348 16.28 -23.08 10.71
N GLU A 349 15.49 -24.01 11.25
CA GLU A 349 14.51 -24.81 10.49
C GLU A 349 13.05 -24.53 10.82
N GLN A 350 12.73 -23.51 11.63
CA GLN A 350 11.35 -23.21 11.91
C GLN A 350 10.64 -22.63 10.68
N ARG A 351 9.68 -23.39 10.16
CA ARG A 351 8.86 -22.99 9.01
C ARG A 351 7.89 -21.84 9.32
N PHE A 352 7.63 -21.57 10.59
CA PHE A 352 6.75 -20.47 11.03
C PHE A 352 7.09 -20.02 12.44
N THR A 353 6.67 -18.81 12.80
CA THR A 353 6.70 -18.27 14.16
C THR A 353 5.28 -18.09 14.65
N GLU A 354 4.94 -18.65 15.81
CA GLU A 354 3.61 -18.48 16.41
C GLU A 354 3.50 -17.09 17.05
N VAL A 355 2.37 -16.41 16.80
CA VAL A 355 2.13 -15.04 17.30
C VAL A 355 0.78 -14.94 17.98
N VAL A 356 0.64 -14.01 18.93
CA VAL A 356 -0.61 -13.71 19.60
C VAL A 356 -0.79 -12.20 19.75
N GLU A 357 -1.99 -11.71 19.39
CA GLU A 357 -2.38 -10.31 19.53
C GLU A 357 -3.30 -10.15 20.75
N PRO A 358 -2.91 -9.38 21.78
CA PRO A 358 -3.73 -9.20 22.97
C PRO A 358 -4.88 -8.24 22.74
N VAL A 359 -6.04 -8.52 23.35
CA VAL A 359 -7.15 -7.56 23.48
C VAL A 359 -6.97 -6.66 24.67
N ALA A 360 -6.43 -7.23 25.75
CA ALA A 360 -6.07 -6.52 26.96
C ALA A 360 -5.00 -7.34 27.68
N PHE A 361 -4.32 -6.70 28.62
CA PHE A 361 -3.41 -7.36 29.55
C PHE A 361 -4.09 -7.52 30.90
N SER A 362 -3.65 -8.48 31.71
CA SER A 362 -4.24 -8.71 33.04
C SER A 362 -3.19 -9.17 34.04
N VAL A 363 -3.36 -8.72 35.29
CA VAL A 363 -2.67 -9.31 36.43
C VAL A 363 -3.28 -10.66 36.79
N ALA A 364 -2.54 -11.51 37.46
CA ALA A 364 -3.07 -12.79 37.96
C ALA A 364 -4.13 -12.58 39.04
N PHE A 365 -5.17 -13.41 39.05
CA PHE A 365 -6.21 -13.35 40.06
C PHE A 365 -5.64 -13.45 41.47
N GLY A 366 -6.04 -12.52 42.36
CA GLY A 366 -5.59 -12.45 43.75
C GLY A 366 -4.17 -11.93 43.95
N SER A 367 -3.48 -11.49 42.87
CA SER A 367 -2.19 -10.85 43.01
C SER A 367 -2.35 -9.52 43.79
N LYS A 368 -1.50 -9.33 44.80
CA LYS A 368 -1.50 -8.09 45.61
C LYS A 368 -0.46 -7.13 45.01
N PRO A 369 -0.82 -5.87 44.78
CA PRO A 369 0.15 -4.86 44.37
C PRO A 369 1.19 -4.60 45.49
N THR A 370 2.36 -4.17 45.12
CA THR A 370 3.47 -3.87 46.04
C THR A 370 3.86 -2.39 45.97
N ARG A 371 4.53 -1.86 46.98
CA ARG A 371 5.11 -0.51 46.92
C ARG A 371 6.64 -0.52 46.74
N LYS A 372 7.26 -1.71 46.72
CA LYS A 372 8.70 -1.85 46.50
C LYS A 372 8.97 -1.95 45.01
N MET A 373 9.61 -0.96 44.44
CA MET A 373 10.13 -1.00 43.08
C MET A 373 11.37 -1.89 43.02
N ASN A 374 11.33 -2.96 42.28
CA ASN A 374 12.56 -3.67 41.93
C ASN A 374 13.23 -2.87 40.80
N ALA A 375 14.48 -2.47 41.06
CA ALA A 375 15.22 -1.49 40.23
C ALA A 375 15.54 -1.90 38.79
N GLN A 376 14.93 -2.94 38.24
CA GLN A 376 15.26 -3.44 36.93
C GLN A 376 14.03 -3.51 36.00
N GLY A 377 13.62 -2.35 35.56
CA GLY A 377 12.77 -2.24 34.38
C GLY A 377 13.58 -2.28 33.09
N GLU A 378 14.20 -3.41 32.74
CA GLU A 378 14.73 -3.59 31.39
C GLU A 378 13.57 -3.49 30.39
N MET A 379 13.68 -2.56 29.43
CA MET A 379 12.70 -2.46 28.37
C MET A 379 12.84 -3.69 27.45
N SER A 380 11.75 -4.41 27.24
CA SER A 380 11.70 -5.39 26.15
C SER A 380 11.69 -4.65 24.83
N PHE A 381 12.60 -5.06 23.96
CA PHE A 381 12.78 -4.45 22.66
C PHE A 381 11.61 -4.84 21.74
N VAL A 382 10.94 -3.83 21.20
CA VAL A 382 9.85 -4.01 20.23
C VAL A 382 10.37 -3.66 18.84
N GLN A 383 10.32 -4.62 17.93
CA GLN A 383 10.76 -4.43 16.55
C GLN A 383 9.56 -4.30 15.63
N PRO A 384 9.57 -3.33 14.70
CA PRO A 384 8.59 -3.26 13.63
C PRO A 384 8.98 -4.14 12.44
N VAL A 385 7.97 -4.71 11.77
CA VAL A 385 8.08 -5.47 10.51
C VAL A 385 6.94 -5.08 9.59
N LEU A 386 7.19 -5.05 8.29
CA LEU A 386 6.20 -4.73 7.27
C LEU A 386 5.47 -5.98 6.81
N LEU A 387 4.14 -5.91 6.72
CA LEU A 387 3.29 -6.99 6.23
C LEU A 387 2.71 -6.66 4.86
N LYS A 388 2.52 -7.69 4.03
CA LYS A 388 1.83 -7.64 2.73
C LYS A 388 2.41 -6.64 1.74
N MET A 389 3.74 -6.52 1.71
CA MET A 389 4.44 -5.67 0.75
C MET A 389 4.46 -6.27 -0.65
N ASP A 390 4.33 -5.41 -1.65
CA ASP A 390 4.56 -5.83 -3.03
C ASP A 390 6.04 -6.19 -3.29
N PRO A 391 6.35 -7.02 -4.29
CA PRO A 391 7.71 -7.33 -4.68
C PRO A 391 8.50 -6.06 -5.01
N TRP A 392 9.82 -6.13 -4.82
CA TRP A 392 10.71 -5.06 -5.24
C TRP A 392 10.75 -4.97 -6.77
N GLN A 393 10.72 -3.76 -7.29
CA GLN A 393 11.00 -3.51 -8.71
C GLN A 393 12.48 -3.77 -9.02
N GLU A 394 12.78 -4.15 -10.24
CA GLU A 394 14.14 -4.31 -10.70
C GLU A 394 14.86 -2.96 -10.69
N LYS A 395 16.14 -3.00 -10.29
CA LYS A 395 16.97 -1.84 -10.14
C LYS A 395 17.59 -1.42 -11.47
N THR A 396 17.55 -0.14 -11.80
CA THR A 396 18.36 0.43 -12.87
C THR A 396 19.85 0.47 -12.46
N SER A 397 20.75 0.38 -13.43
CA SER A 397 22.20 0.27 -13.14
C SER A 397 22.76 1.50 -12.41
N ALA A 398 22.24 2.69 -12.66
CA ALA A 398 22.67 3.94 -12.03
C ALA A 398 22.09 4.17 -10.63
N ALA A 399 20.95 3.58 -10.30
CA ALA A 399 20.30 3.81 -9.02
C ALA A 399 21.08 3.22 -7.85
N LYS A 400 21.42 4.06 -6.86
CA LYS A 400 22.07 3.62 -5.61
C LYS A 400 21.04 3.35 -4.51
N MET A 401 19.77 3.56 -4.81
CA MET A 401 18.66 3.38 -3.89
C MET A 401 17.40 2.95 -4.65
N VAL A 402 16.68 1.97 -4.12
CA VAL A 402 15.35 1.55 -4.61
C VAL A 402 14.33 1.77 -3.51
N VAL A 403 13.21 2.37 -3.87
CA VAL A 403 12.17 2.80 -2.93
C VAL A 403 10.84 2.13 -3.30
N ARG A 404 10.14 1.57 -2.31
CA ARG A 404 8.74 1.13 -2.45
C ARG A 404 7.89 1.70 -1.33
N CYS A 405 6.62 1.98 -1.62
CA CYS A 405 5.68 2.56 -0.66
C CYS A 405 4.64 1.53 -0.20
N SER A 406 3.97 1.83 0.91
CA SER A 406 2.81 1.10 1.39
C SER A 406 1.68 1.12 0.37
N THR A 407 0.91 0.04 0.35
CA THR A 407 -0.36 -0.10 -0.36
C THR A 407 -1.53 -0.05 0.63
N ASN A 408 -2.76 0.00 0.13
CA ASN A 408 -3.95 -0.01 0.99
C ASN A 408 -4.09 -1.30 1.85
N GLU A 409 -3.40 -2.38 1.48
CA GLU A 409 -3.41 -3.65 2.23
C GLU A 409 -2.21 -3.80 3.17
N SER A 410 -1.22 -2.92 3.04
CA SER A 410 0.02 -3.00 3.82
C SER A 410 -0.22 -2.63 5.28
N GLU A 411 0.42 -3.35 6.19
CA GLU A 411 0.32 -3.15 7.63
C GLU A 411 1.73 -3.13 8.24
N ILE A 412 1.88 -2.43 9.36
CA ILE A 412 3.06 -2.54 10.20
C ILE A 412 2.74 -3.43 11.40
N LEU A 413 3.63 -4.36 11.68
CA LEU A 413 3.56 -5.27 12.82
C LEU A 413 4.68 -4.93 13.79
N PHE A 414 4.33 -4.73 15.03
CA PHE A 414 5.27 -4.67 16.14
C PHE A 414 5.26 -5.99 16.89
N PHE A 415 6.41 -6.52 17.21
CA PHE A 415 6.50 -7.74 17.99
C PHE A 415 7.48 -7.62 19.15
N ASN A 416 7.14 -8.29 20.24
CA ASN A 416 7.92 -8.39 21.46
C ASN A 416 8.34 -9.85 21.71
N ARG A 417 9.65 -10.08 21.78
CA ARG A 417 10.28 -11.40 22.03
C ARG A 417 10.47 -11.73 23.49
N GLY A 418 10.01 -10.88 24.40
CA GLY A 418 10.29 -11.04 25.82
C GLY A 418 11.69 -10.56 26.23
N ARG A 419 12.03 -10.76 27.50
CA ARG A 419 13.28 -10.26 28.10
C ARG A 419 14.53 -10.97 27.57
N SER A 420 14.42 -12.27 27.36
CA SER A 420 15.53 -13.15 26.91
C SER A 420 15.58 -13.37 25.40
N THR A 421 14.71 -12.71 24.63
CA THR A 421 14.54 -12.84 23.17
C THR A 421 13.99 -14.18 22.67
N PHE A 422 13.71 -15.16 23.56
CA PHE A 422 13.18 -16.47 23.19
C PHE A 422 11.66 -16.52 23.09
N GLY A 423 10.96 -15.40 23.23
CA GLY A 423 9.49 -15.36 23.18
C GLY A 423 8.86 -15.63 24.56
N PHE A 424 7.61 -16.03 24.52
CA PHE A 424 6.80 -16.31 25.71
C PHE A 424 6.24 -17.72 25.65
N ALA A 425 6.18 -18.38 26.83
CA ALA A 425 5.29 -19.50 27.05
C ALA A 425 3.87 -18.97 27.26
N PHE A 426 2.89 -19.57 26.61
CA PHE A 426 1.52 -19.09 26.55
C PHE A 426 0.52 -20.22 26.79
N CYS A 427 -0.40 -20.02 27.72
CA CYS A 427 -1.52 -20.94 27.93
C CYS A 427 -2.76 -20.51 27.12
N PRO A 428 -3.18 -21.26 26.09
CA PRO A 428 -4.33 -20.90 25.25
C PRO A 428 -5.67 -20.99 26.00
N TYR A 429 -5.76 -21.70 27.12
CA TYR A 429 -7.00 -21.83 27.90
C TYR A 429 -7.31 -20.60 28.75
N CYS A 430 -6.31 -19.97 29.35
CA CYS A 430 -6.54 -18.88 30.29
C CYS A 430 -5.83 -17.57 29.94
N GLY A 431 -4.96 -17.56 28.95
CA GLY A 431 -4.18 -16.38 28.56
C GLY A 431 -2.96 -16.08 29.44
N ARG A 432 -2.64 -16.96 30.41
CA ARG A 432 -1.43 -16.79 31.23
C ARG A 432 -0.19 -16.90 30.37
N MET A 433 0.78 -16.02 30.62
CA MET A 433 2.04 -15.96 29.89
C MET A 433 3.21 -15.71 30.83
N GLU A 434 4.35 -16.29 30.48
CA GLU A 434 5.64 -16.04 31.11
C GLU A 434 6.71 -15.96 30.00
N TYR A 435 7.76 -15.14 30.17
CA TYR A 435 8.86 -15.09 29.20
C TYR A 435 9.72 -16.34 29.28
N GLU A 436 10.13 -16.85 28.12
CA GLU A 436 11.04 -17.98 28.01
C GLU A 436 12.46 -17.57 28.44
N GLN A 437 13.17 -18.46 29.14
CA GLN A 437 14.52 -18.20 29.60
C GLN A 437 15.59 -18.92 28.78
N SER A 438 15.19 -19.95 28.03
CA SER A 438 16.05 -20.82 27.23
C SER A 438 15.42 -21.11 25.87
N PRO A 439 16.20 -21.38 24.82
CA PRO A 439 15.70 -21.88 23.55
C PRO A 439 15.15 -23.32 23.65
N ASP A 440 15.47 -24.02 24.72
CA ASP A 440 15.14 -25.44 24.88
C ASP A 440 13.70 -25.61 25.39
N TYR A 441 13.02 -26.65 24.85
CA TYR A 441 11.68 -27.04 25.29
C TYR A 441 11.66 -27.82 26.63
N SER A 442 12.81 -27.97 27.28
CA SER A 442 12.98 -28.78 28.48
C SER A 442 12.43 -28.14 29.75
N ASP A 443 12.24 -26.83 29.76
CA ASP A 443 11.77 -26.11 30.96
C ASP A 443 10.26 -26.28 31.13
N ASN A 444 9.83 -26.70 32.33
CA ASN A 444 8.42 -26.87 32.70
C ASN A 444 7.73 -25.53 33.02
N ILE A 445 7.87 -24.52 32.15
CA ILE A 445 7.25 -23.22 32.32
C ILE A 445 5.73 -23.36 32.24
N LEU A 446 5.00 -22.70 33.12
CA LEU A 446 3.54 -22.73 33.27
C LEU A 446 2.92 -24.10 33.56
N VAL A 447 3.69 -25.13 33.90
CA VAL A 447 3.12 -26.40 34.40
C VAL A 447 2.52 -26.16 35.77
N GLY A 448 1.31 -26.64 36.03
CA GLY A 448 0.59 -26.48 37.28
C GLY A 448 0.11 -25.04 37.57
N HIS A 449 0.09 -24.15 36.57
CA HIS A 449 -0.33 -22.76 36.78
C HIS A 449 -1.81 -22.64 37.15
N LYS A 450 -2.14 -21.58 37.84
CA LYS A 450 -3.53 -21.18 38.09
C LYS A 450 -4.08 -20.34 36.97
N HIS A 451 -5.34 -20.52 36.70
CA HIS A 451 -6.09 -19.77 35.67
C HIS A 451 -6.01 -18.26 35.93
N LEU A 452 -5.66 -17.49 34.90
CA LEU A 452 -5.37 -16.05 35.00
C LEU A 452 -6.48 -15.26 35.71
N SER A 453 -7.75 -15.52 35.35
CA SER A 453 -8.91 -14.74 35.79
C SER A 453 -9.68 -15.33 36.99
N THR A 454 -9.48 -16.60 37.31
CA THR A 454 -10.25 -17.27 38.36
C THR A 454 -9.40 -17.75 39.54
N GLY A 455 -8.10 -17.92 39.36
CA GLY A 455 -7.19 -18.45 40.36
C GLY A 455 -7.33 -19.94 40.65
N LEU A 456 -8.24 -20.64 40.01
CA LEU A 456 -8.42 -22.10 40.09
C LEU A 456 -7.32 -22.83 39.28
N PRO A 457 -7.05 -24.13 39.54
CA PRO A 457 -6.18 -24.91 38.68
C PRO A 457 -6.62 -24.81 37.20
N CYS A 458 -5.68 -24.57 36.31
CA CYS A 458 -5.97 -24.42 34.88
C CYS A 458 -5.82 -25.76 34.15
N PRO A 459 -6.80 -26.17 33.32
CA PRO A 459 -6.66 -27.38 32.50
C PRO A 459 -5.44 -27.35 31.56
N GLY A 460 -5.03 -26.15 31.11
CA GLY A 460 -3.83 -25.97 30.30
C GLY A 460 -2.52 -26.21 31.07
N GLY A 461 -2.55 -26.25 32.40
CA GLY A 461 -1.39 -26.52 33.24
C GLY A 461 -1.23 -27.99 33.66
N GLU A 462 -2.10 -28.87 33.19
CA GLU A 462 -2.04 -30.28 33.57
C GLU A 462 -0.81 -31.02 33.04
N ALA A 463 -0.51 -32.10 33.74
CA ALA A 463 0.71 -32.87 33.88
C ALA A 463 1.57 -33.10 32.68
N ASN A 464 1.77 -32.58 31.66
CA ASN A 464 2.88 -32.74 30.68
C ASN A 464 3.22 -31.53 29.86
N GLY A 465 2.66 -30.35 30.15
CA GLY A 465 2.98 -29.10 29.42
C GLY A 465 2.59 -29.11 27.92
N ARG A 466 1.97 -30.16 27.43
CA ARG A 466 1.62 -30.34 25.98
C ARG A 466 0.69 -29.26 25.44
N ASN A 467 -0.11 -28.67 26.33
CA ASN A 467 -1.07 -27.62 25.97
C ASN A 467 -0.47 -26.20 26.05
N ILE A 468 0.75 -26.04 26.54
CA ILE A 468 1.44 -24.76 26.63
C ILE A 468 2.12 -24.50 25.28
N ARG A 469 1.82 -23.35 24.68
CA ARG A 469 2.50 -22.88 23.48
C ARG A 469 3.81 -22.25 23.88
N ARG A 470 4.87 -22.56 23.16
CA ARG A 470 6.24 -22.15 23.48
C ARG A 470 6.76 -21.19 22.41
N HIS A 471 7.63 -20.29 22.83
CA HIS A 471 8.29 -19.33 21.93
C HIS A 471 7.31 -18.43 21.15
N VAL A 472 6.15 -18.12 21.72
CA VAL A 472 5.12 -17.29 21.10
C VAL A 472 5.54 -15.82 21.18
N LEU A 473 5.36 -15.06 20.11
CA LEU A 473 5.59 -13.61 20.14
C LEU A 473 4.31 -12.85 20.47
N LEU A 474 4.43 -11.83 21.31
CA LEU A 474 3.37 -10.83 21.47
C LEU A 474 3.44 -9.84 20.32
N VAL A 475 2.33 -9.65 19.62
CA VAL A 475 2.27 -8.76 18.46
C VAL A 475 1.18 -7.71 18.58
N GLY A 476 1.42 -6.57 17.95
CA GLY A 476 0.41 -5.55 17.70
C GLY A 476 0.59 -5.03 16.29
N ARG A 477 -0.49 -4.90 15.53
CA ARG A 477 -0.47 -4.44 14.15
C ARG A 477 -1.48 -3.34 13.90
N TYR A 478 -1.16 -2.46 12.97
CA TYR A 478 -2.09 -1.45 12.47
C TYR A 478 -1.68 -0.99 11.07
N GLN A 479 -2.63 -0.42 10.36
CA GLN A 479 -2.36 0.24 9.10
C GLN A 479 -1.68 1.59 9.35
N THR A 480 -0.66 1.88 8.56
CA THR A 480 -0.02 3.19 8.52
C THR A 480 0.70 3.37 7.18
N ASP A 481 1.08 4.60 6.89
CA ASP A 481 1.89 4.89 5.72
C ASP A 481 3.36 4.63 6.02
N PHE A 482 4.08 4.08 5.03
CA PHE A 482 5.52 3.90 5.12
C PHE A 482 6.17 3.84 3.74
N VAL A 483 7.47 4.08 3.75
CA VAL A 483 8.35 3.92 2.61
C VAL A 483 9.50 2.99 3.00
N GLU A 484 9.77 1.98 2.19
CA GLU A 484 10.89 1.05 2.39
C GLU A 484 11.98 1.31 1.36
N VAL A 485 13.25 1.27 1.79
CA VAL A 485 14.39 1.68 0.99
C VAL A 485 15.50 0.64 1.06
N LYS A 486 15.98 0.18 -0.09
CA LYS A 486 17.21 -0.59 -0.25
C LYS A 486 18.32 0.31 -0.74
N PHE A 487 19.54 0.07 -0.24
CA PHE A 487 20.74 0.83 -0.57
C PHE A 487 21.77 -0.04 -1.27
N TYR A 488 22.46 0.54 -2.22
CA TYR A 488 23.50 -0.15 -2.99
C TYR A 488 24.81 0.63 -2.91
N ASP A 489 25.92 -0.06 -2.95
CA ASP A 489 27.27 0.54 -2.96
C ASP A 489 27.71 1.01 -4.35
N ALA A 490 28.94 1.49 -4.46
CA ALA A 490 29.52 1.94 -5.71
C ALA A 490 29.54 0.85 -6.80
N ALA A 491 29.73 -0.42 -6.39
CA ALA A 491 29.74 -1.59 -7.28
C ALA A 491 28.34 -2.15 -7.58
N ASN A 492 27.28 -1.44 -7.19
CA ASN A 492 25.89 -1.88 -7.31
C ASN A 492 25.54 -3.16 -6.52
N VAL A 493 26.30 -3.44 -5.45
CA VAL A 493 25.99 -4.53 -4.52
C VAL A 493 25.12 -4.02 -3.39
N LEU A 494 24.10 -4.80 -3.00
CA LEU A 494 23.19 -4.47 -1.91
C LEU A 494 23.98 -4.25 -0.60
N VAL A 495 23.80 -3.09 0.04
CA VAL A 495 24.39 -2.78 1.35
C VAL A 495 23.73 -3.66 2.40
N ARG A 496 24.55 -4.47 3.09
CA ARG A 496 24.12 -5.39 4.16
C ARG A 496 24.66 -5.01 5.54
N ASP A 497 25.55 -4.02 5.58
CA ASP A 497 26.15 -3.56 6.83
C ASP A 497 25.10 -2.85 7.69
N SER A 498 24.81 -3.46 8.85
CA SER A 498 23.80 -2.93 9.78
C SER A 498 24.16 -1.55 10.33
N GLU A 499 25.45 -1.24 10.53
CA GLU A 499 25.87 0.08 11.03
C GLU A 499 25.51 1.19 10.02
N THR A 500 25.76 0.95 8.74
CA THR A 500 25.36 1.86 7.67
C THR A 500 23.86 2.03 7.63
N LEU A 501 23.10 0.91 7.63
CA LEU A 501 21.64 0.94 7.46
C LEU A 501 20.93 1.60 8.65
N TYR A 502 21.28 1.25 9.89
CA TYR A 502 20.71 1.93 11.08
C TYR A 502 21.02 3.43 11.09
N SER A 503 22.27 3.80 10.76
CA SER A 503 22.69 5.21 10.75
C SER A 503 21.96 6.02 9.67
N LEU A 504 21.79 5.45 8.48
CA LEU A 504 20.98 6.05 7.41
C LEU A 504 19.50 6.15 7.84
N GLY A 505 18.93 5.10 8.44
CA GLY A 505 17.55 5.12 8.95
C GLY A 505 17.30 6.27 9.91
N VAL A 506 18.19 6.46 10.88
CA VAL A 506 18.09 7.57 11.86
C VAL A 506 18.20 8.93 11.16
N VAL A 507 19.23 9.15 10.35
CA VAL A 507 19.46 10.49 9.79
C VAL A 507 18.40 10.85 8.74
N LEU A 508 17.97 9.90 7.91
CA LEU A 508 16.97 10.16 6.86
C LEU A 508 15.58 10.40 7.46
N SER A 509 15.13 9.59 8.43
CA SER A 509 13.85 9.82 9.11
C SER A 509 13.84 11.16 9.85
N ARG A 510 14.93 11.53 10.55
CA ARG A 510 15.07 12.81 11.23
C ARG A 510 15.03 13.97 10.23
N LYS A 511 15.77 13.90 9.12
CA LYS A 511 15.80 14.98 8.13
C LYS A 511 14.49 15.11 7.35
N LEU A 512 13.77 14.02 7.17
CA LEU A 512 12.40 14.07 6.65
C LEU A 512 11.48 14.79 7.66
N THR A 513 11.52 14.43 8.93
CA THR A 513 10.75 15.06 10.02
C THR A 513 11.02 16.58 10.07
N GLU A 514 12.30 16.99 10.04
CA GLU A 514 12.70 18.40 10.03
C GLU A 514 12.21 19.13 8.76
N LEU A 515 12.33 18.50 7.59
CA LEU A 515 11.92 19.08 6.31
C LEU A 515 10.41 19.30 6.24
N LEU A 516 9.63 18.36 6.76
CA LEU A 516 8.18 18.45 6.81
C LEU A 516 7.66 19.32 7.96
N GLY A 517 8.53 19.68 8.93
CA GLY A 517 8.16 20.48 10.09
C GLY A 517 7.19 19.78 11.05
N VAL A 518 7.15 18.45 11.03
CA VAL A 518 6.31 17.63 11.93
C VAL A 518 7.04 17.35 13.23
N ASN A 519 6.28 16.99 14.28
CA ASN A 519 6.88 16.74 15.60
C ASN A 519 7.78 15.50 15.59
N ASP A 520 8.84 15.53 16.42
CA ASP A 520 9.62 14.34 16.69
C ASP A 520 8.70 13.26 17.26
N GLY A 521 8.65 12.15 16.56
CA GLY A 521 7.82 11.06 16.96
C GLY A 521 6.62 10.79 16.08
N GLU A 522 6.33 11.64 15.12
CA GLU A 522 5.29 11.37 14.12
C GLU A 522 5.82 10.52 12.97
N ILE A 523 7.14 10.56 12.73
CA ILE A 523 7.84 9.69 11.79
C ILE A 523 8.89 8.90 12.56
N ASP A 524 9.00 7.61 12.28
CA ASP A 524 10.01 6.72 12.85
C ASP A 524 10.57 5.79 11.77
N PHE A 525 11.58 5.01 12.08
CA PHE A 525 12.17 4.06 11.15
C PHE A 525 12.27 2.66 11.74
N GLY A 526 12.39 1.66 10.88
CA GLY A 526 12.69 0.29 11.23
C GLY A 526 13.68 -0.33 10.24
N TYR A 527 14.26 -1.45 10.63
CA TYR A 527 15.17 -2.24 9.82
C TYR A 527 14.55 -3.58 9.49
N ASN A 528 14.53 -3.93 8.21
CA ASN A 528 14.09 -5.23 7.73
C ASN A 528 15.32 -6.11 7.44
N GLU A 529 15.61 -7.03 8.35
CA GLU A 529 16.77 -7.90 8.27
C GLU A 529 16.70 -8.85 7.07
N ALA A 530 15.51 -9.33 6.71
CA ALA A 530 15.33 -10.27 5.60
C ALA A 530 15.64 -9.66 4.22
N SER A 531 15.30 -8.40 4.02
CA SER A 531 15.52 -7.68 2.76
C SER A 531 16.73 -6.74 2.80
N HIS A 532 17.43 -6.64 3.94
CA HIS A 532 18.51 -5.67 4.18
C HIS A 532 18.11 -4.26 3.74
N SER A 533 16.94 -3.82 4.22
CA SER A 533 16.37 -2.51 3.91
C SER A 533 16.01 -1.76 5.19
N ILE A 534 15.89 -0.44 5.08
CA ILE A 534 15.22 0.34 6.11
C ILE A 534 13.82 0.72 5.64
N PHE A 535 12.94 0.98 6.57
CA PHE A 535 11.65 1.61 6.25
C PHE A 535 11.40 2.77 7.21
N ILE A 536 10.84 3.84 6.67
CA ILE A 536 10.42 5.04 7.38
C ILE A 536 8.90 5.02 7.41
N TYR A 537 8.29 5.19 8.57
CA TYR A 537 6.85 5.04 8.74
C TYR A 537 6.24 6.13 9.60
N ASP A 538 4.95 6.40 9.38
CA ASP A 538 4.16 7.29 10.20
C ASP A 538 3.73 6.56 11.48
N THR A 539 3.92 7.18 12.63
CA THR A 539 3.50 6.57 13.91
C THR A 539 2.00 6.71 14.17
N ALA A 540 1.33 7.56 13.40
CA ALA A 540 -0.11 7.75 13.47
C ALA A 540 -0.85 6.54 12.88
N LEU A 541 -1.91 6.09 13.57
CA LEU A 541 -2.83 5.07 13.07
C LEU A 541 -3.48 5.54 11.77
N GLY A 542 -3.52 4.63 10.79
CA GLY A 542 -4.02 4.93 9.47
C GLY A 542 -3.13 5.86 8.65
N GLY A 543 -1.91 6.12 9.11
CA GLY A 543 -0.94 7.01 8.46
C GLY A 543 -1.33 8.48 8.47
N ALA A 544 -0.38 9.33 8.20
CA ALA A 544 -0.55 10.77 8.02
C ALA A 544 -0.09 11.25 6.64
N GLY A 545 0.41 10.32 5.80
CA GLY A 545 0.95 10.63 4.48
C GLY A 545 2.32 11.28 4.51
N TYR A 546 3.03 11.28 5.65
CA TYR A 546 4.32 11.94 5.78
C TYR A 546 5.46 11.10 5.19
N SER A 547 5.53 9.82 5.53
CA SER A 547 6.60 8.95 5.08
C SER A 547 6.62 8.73 3.57
N PRO A 548 5.49 8.61 2.84
CA PRO A 548 5.51 8.57 1.38
C PRO A 548 6.10 9.83 0.72
N LEU A 549 6.04 11.00 1.39
CA LEU A 549 6.66 12.23 0.93
C LEU A 549 8.20 12.15 0.87
N PHE A 550 8.81 11.14 1.54
CA PHE A 550 10.23 10.84 1.33
C PHE A 550 10.58 10.68 -0.14
N ARG A 551 9.71 10.08 -0.93
CA ARG A 551 9.85 9.90 -2.37
C ARG A 551 9.99 11.25 -3.09
N GLU A 552 9.18 12.20 -2.69
CA GLU A 552 9.11 13.55 -3.26
C GLU A 552 10.28 14.43 -2.82
N TYR A 553 10.66 14.35 -1.54
CA TYR A 553 11.71 15.17 -0.95
C TYR A 553 13.07 14.46 -0.86
N LYS A 554 13.24 13.32 -1.48
CA LYS A 554 14.41 12.45 -1.37
C LYS A 554 15.73 13.19 -1.51
N ASP A 555 15.92 13.96 -2.57
CA ASP A 555 17.19 14.66 -2.83
C ASP A 555 17.50 15.71 -1.77
N LYS A 556 16.47 16.43 -1.32
CA LYS A 556 16.61 17.40 -0.21
C LYS A 556 16.93 16.71 1.11
N VAL A 557 16.31 15.56 1.38
CA VAL A 557 16.57 14.78 2.59
C VAL A 557 17.99 14.23 2.59
N LEU A 558 18.47 13.68 1.47
CA LEU A 558 19.83 13.18 1.31
C LEU A 558 20.87 14.29 1.48
N GLU A 559 20.67 15.45 0.87
CA GLU A 559 21.59 16.59 0.99
C GLU A 559 21.65 17.10 2.43
N LYS A 560 20.50 17.31 3.09
CA LYS A 560 20.47 17.69 4.52
C LYS A 560 21.08 16.63 5.44
N ALA A 561 20.92 15.34 5.11
CA ALA A 561 21.55 14.25 5.85
C ALA A 561 23.07 14.30 5.70
N TYR A 562 23.57 14.46 4.48
CA TYR A 562 24.99 14.66 4.21
C TYR A 562 25.55 15.86 4.98
N GLU A 563 24.93 17.04 4.86
CA GLU A 563 25.37 18.25 5.57
C GLU A 563 25.43 18.04 7.09
N ALA A 564 24.41 17.40 7.67
CA ALA A 564 24.36 17.18 9.12
C ALA A 564 25.47 16.25 9.60
N LEU A 565 25.76 15.18 8.87
CA LEU A 565 26.82 14.24 9.22
C LEU A 565 28.22 14.82 8.92
N ALA A 566 28.39 15.58 7.83
CA ALA A 566 29.66 16.21 7.47
C ALA A 566 30.07 17.30 8.45
N LYS A 567 29.11 18.08 8.98
CA LYS A 567 29.37 19.14 9.98
C LYS A 567 29.73 18.60 11.38
N CYS A 568 29.47 17.32 11.62
CA CYS A 568 29.73 16.70 12.92
C CYS A 568 31.12 16.06 12.95
N ASP A 569 31.84 16.27 14.05
CA ASP A 569 33.23 15.82 14.27
C ASP A 569 33.37 14.60 15.18
N CYS A 570 32.24 14.02 15.64
CA CYS A 570 32.25 12.86 16.51
C CYS A 570 32.78 11.61 15.81
N GLU A 571 33.41 10.71 16.55
CA GLU A 571 34.01 9.49 16.01
C GLU A 571 32.96 8.52 15.45
N ARG A 572 31.92 8.18 16.21
CA ARG A 572 30.86 7.22 15.80
C ARG A 572 29.47 7.84 15.78
N SER A 573 29.04 8.37 16.91
CA SER A 573 27.68 8.93 17.06
C SER A 573 27.62 9.87 18.27
N CYS A 574 26.79 10.91 18.18
CA CYS A 574 26.52 11.83 19.26
C CYS A 574 25.12 12.44 19.15
N THR A 575 24.70 13.21 20.15
CA THR A 575 23.38 13.85 20.16
C THR A 575 23.20 14.93 19.08
N LYS A 576 24.29 15.47 18.54
CA LYS A 576 24.24 16.43 17.41
C LYS A 576 23.87 15.74 16.08
N CYS A 577 24.23 14.47 15.90
CA CYS A 577 24.08 13.77 14.62
C CYS A 577 23.07 12.60 14.68
N LEU A 578 23.34 11.53 15.44
CA LEU A 578 22.61 10.26 15.35
C LEU A 578 21.91 9.83 16.63
N ILE A 579 22.29 10.39 17.82
CA ILE A 579 21.72 9.94 19.09
C ILE A 579 20.53 10.84 19.45
N ASP A 580 19.37 10.21 19.65
CA ASP A 580 18.17 10.80 20.23
C ASP A 580 17.51 9.82 21.21
N ARG A 581 16.29 10.15 21.68
CA ARG A 581 15.55 9.32 22.64
C ARG A 581 15.26 7.92 22.12
N ARG A 582 15.13 7.73 20.79
CA ARG A 582 14.78 6.46 20.18
C ARG A 582 16.03 5.71 19.71
N SER A 583 16.90 6.41 18.99
CA SER A 583 18.10 5.82 18.42
C SER A 583 19.15 5.42 19.47
N GLN A 584 19.07 5.92 20.69
CA GLN A 584 19.97 5.50 21.78
C GLN A 584 19.97 3.98 22.04
N TRP A 585 18.88 3.30 21.72
CA TRP A 585 18.77 1.84 21.86
C TRP A 585 19.57 1.07 20.80
N TYR A 586 19.89 1.74 19.69
CA TYR A 586 20.67 1.20 18.57
C TYR A 586 22.13 1.67 18.60
N ILE A 587 22.61 2.24 19.71
CA ILE A 587 23.92 2.93 19.76
C ILE A 587 25.07 2.08 19.22
N ASN A 588 25.04 0.77 19.42
CA ASN A 588 26.07 -0.16 18.94
C ASN A 588 26.08 -0.29 17.41
N TYR A 589 24.99 0.07 16.75
CA TYR A 589 24.80 0.04 15.30
C TYR A 589 24.92 1.43 14.68
N LEU A 590 25.15 2.50 15.48
CA LEU A 590 25.26 3.85 14.94
C LEU A 590 26.71 4.18 14.61
N ASN A 591 26.93 4.53 13.35
CA ASN A 591 28.24 4.91 12.85
C ASN A 591 28.10 6.03 11.81
N ARG A 592 28.43 7.27 12.23
CA ARG A 592 28.35 8.47 11.40
C ARG A 592 29.19 8.37 10.14
N GLN A 593 30.42 7.84 10.26
CA GLN A 593 31.35 7.80 9.14
C GLN A 593 30.85 6.88 8.02
N LYS A 594 30.37 5.69 8.36
CA LYS A 594 29.82 4.76 7.37
C LYS A 594 28.60 5.32 6.63
N ALA A 595 27.71 6.02 7.34
CA ALA A 595 26.58 6.68 6.70
C ALA A 595 27.02 7.86 5.83
N LEU A 596 28.02 8.63 6.28
CA LEU A 596 28.58 9.74 5.52
C LEU A 596 29.26 9.24 4.24
N GLU A 597 30.06 8.18 4.31
CA GLU A 597 30.71 7.54 3.16
C GLU A 597 29.70 7.12 2.10
N TRP A 598 28.59 6.50 2.54
CA TRP A 598 27.52 6.12 1.60
C TRP A 598 26.83 7.36 0.96
N LEU A 599 26.53 8.38 1.76
CA LEU A 599 25.91 9.62 1.25
C LEU A 599 26.85 10.37 0.29
N GLU A 600 28.12 10.39 0.57
CA GLU A 600 29.14 10.99 -0.30
C GLU A 600 29.29 10.21 -1.62
N MET A 601 29.30 8.89 -1.55
CA MET A 601 29.33 8.02 -2.73
C MET A 601 28.07 8.24 -3.59
N GLU A 602 26.88 8.28 -2.98
CA GLU A 602 25.63 8.52 -3.68
C GLU A 602 25.62 9.92 -4.34
N ARG A 603 26.05 10.97 -3.63
CA ARG A 603 26.20 12.32 -4.15
C ARG A 603 27.14 12.37 -5.37
N ASN A 604 28.27 11.70 -5.29
CA ASN A 604 29.24 11.61 -6.38
C ASN A 604 28.73 10.80 -7.58
N SER A 605 27.82 9.83 -7.36
CA SER A 605 27.21 9.03 -8.42
C SER A 605 26.23 9.80 -9.31
N ARG A 606 25.80 11.00 -8.89
CA ARG A 606 24.91 11.87 -9.67
C ARG A 606 25.60 12.59 -10.82
N VAL A 607 26.92 12.52 -10.92
CA VAL A 607 27.64 13.19 -11.99
C VAL A 607 27.54 12.35 -13.27
N ALA A 608 27.03 12.96 -14.34
CA ALA A 608 26.91 12.29 -15.64
C ALA A 608 28.31 11.99 -16.27
N PRO A 609 28.44 10.94 -17.09
CA PRO A 609 29.67 10.60 -17.80
C PRO A 609 30.20 11.78 -18.65
N LYS A 610 31.52 11.84 -18.81
CA LYS A 610 32.15 12.92 -19.60
C LYS A 610 31.68 12.97 -21.06
N SER A 611 31.35 11.80 -21.65
CA SER A 611 30.75 11.69 -22.98
C SER A 611 29.44 12.44 -23.11
N ILE A 612 28.60 12.41 -22.08
CA ILE A 612 27.30 13.08 -22.04
C ILE A 612 27.49 14.57 -21.72
N VAL A 613 28.30 14.88 -20.70
CA VAL A 613 28.58 16.28 -20.29
C VAL A 613 29.23 17.11 -21.41
N SER A 614 30.01 16.46 -22.31
CA SER A 614 30.55 17.16 -23.48
C SER A 614 29.49 17.67 -24.44
N ASP A 615 28.36 16.98 -24.54
CA ASP A 615 27.25 17.34 -25.43
C ASP A 615 26.16 18.14 -24.71
N ILE A 616 25.92 17.83 -23.45
CA ILE A 616 24.93 18.47 -22.59
C ILE A 616 25.61 18.81 -21.24
N PRO A 617 26.15 20.03 -21.11
CA PRO A 617 27.05 20.43 -20.00
C PRO A 617 26.40 20.36 -18.61
N ASP A 618 25.08 20.55 -18.51
CA ASP A 618 24.29 20.49 -17.25
C ASP A 618 23.65 19.13 -17.00
N ALA A 619 24.04 18.08 -17.75
CA ALA A 619 23.53 16.76 -17.57
C ALA A 619 23.87 16.20 -16.18
N SER A 620 22.87 15.66 -15.49
CA SER A 620 22.99 14.98 -14.21
C SER A 620 22.35 13.60 -14.27
N ALA A 621 22.97 12.60 -13.62
CA ALA A 621 22.39 11.27 -13.56
C ALA A 621 21.15 11.24 -12.65
N VAL A 622 20.10 10.56 -13.10
CA VAL A 622 18.93 10.24 -12.28
C VAL A 622 19.29 9.04 -11.40
N THR A 623 19.46 9.29 -10.13
CA THR A 623 19.96 8.29 -9.15
C THR A 623 18.86 7.44 -8.49
N THR A 624 17.60 7.73 -8.82
CA THR A 624 16.43 6.89 -8.48
C THR A 624 16.01 6.03 -9.65
N ASP A 625 15.14 5.03 -9.38
CA ASP A 625 14.35 4.45 -10.46
C ASP A 625 13.53 5.56 -11.14
N PHE A 626 13.40 5.45 -12.45
CA PHE A 626 12.72 6.48 -13.23
C PHE A 626 11.23 6.61 -12.85
N ALA A 627 10.62 5.53 -12.37
CA ALA A 627 9.25 5.56 -11.88
C ALA A 627 9.07 6.54 -10.72
N THR A 628 10.00 6.52 -9.77
CA THR A 628 9.99 7.49 -8.65
C THR A 628 10.14 8.92 -9.14
N GLU A 629 11.07 9.19 -10.04
CA GLU A 629 11.28 10.50 -10.65
C GLU A 629 10.02 10.96 -11.40
N PHE A 630 9.41 10.09 -12.17
CA PHE A 630 8.19 10.37 -12.94
C PHE A 630 7.00 10.70 -12.02
N TYR A 631 6.82 9.95 -10.93
CA TYR A 631 5.77 10.24 -9.93
C TYR A 631 5.99 11.58 -9.22
N GLN A 632 7.23 11.97 -8.95
CA GLN A 632 7.55 13.28 -8.40
C GLN A 632 7.15 14.41 -9.34
N LEU A 633 7.45 14.25 -10.63
CA LEU A 633 7.07 15.22 -11.66
C LEU A 633 5.56 15.39 -11.78
N THR A 634 4.83 14.30 -11.78
CA THR A 634 3.37 14.30 -12.00
C THR A 634 2.57 14.86 -10.81
N ARG A 635 3.18 14.91 -9.62
CA ARG A 635 2.61 15.58 -8.44
C ARG A 635 2.92 17.07 -8.37
N ASN A 636 3.76 17.56 -9.26
CA ASN A 636 4.08 18.96 -9.31
C ASN A 636 2.99 19.71 -10.10
N ASP A 637 2.17 20.51 -9.42
CA ASP A 637 1.07 21.29 -10.01
C ASP A 637 1.54 22.33 -11.05
N ASN A 638 2.86 22.52 -11.20
CA ASN A 638 3.44 23.43 -12.17
C ASN A 638 3.74 22.77 -13.53
N VAL A 639 3.44 21.51 -13.75
CA VAL A 639 3.64 20.84 -15.05
C VAL A 639 2.60 21.32 -16.06
N LYS A 640 3.07 21.92 -17.17
CA LYS A 640 2.24 22.42 -18.27
C LYS A 640 2.12 21.40 -19.39
N SER A 641 3.23 20.76 -19.79
CA SER A 641 3.23 19.75 -20.84
C SER A 641 4.23 18.64 -20.60
N LEU A 642 3.87 17.43 -21.09
CA LEU A 642 4.69 16.23 -21.07
C LEU A 642 4.80 15.66 -22.49
N LYS A 643 6.03 15.43 -22.93
CA LYS A 643 6.31 14.72 -24.21
C LYS A 643 7.00 13.41 -23.88
N VAL A 644 6.31 12.30 -24.11
CA VAL A 644 6.74 10.93 -23.78
C VAL A 644 7.33 10.32 -25.05
N PHE A 645 8.64 10.09 -25.08
CA PHE A 645 9.30 9.54 -26.26
C PHE A 645 9.18 8.03 -26.31
N VAL A 646 8.86 7.52 -27.51
CA VAL A 646 8.69 6.11 -27.78
C VAL A 646 9.38 5.73 -29.10
N ASP A 647 9.83 4.48 -29.19
CA ASP A 647 10.47 3.97 -30.40
C ASP A 647 9.47 3.72 -31.56
N ASN A 648 10.01 3.35 -32.72
CA ASN A 648 9.23 2.96 -33.88
C ASN A 648 9.15 1.42 -34.04
N GLU A 649 9.44 0.66 -32.97
CA GLU A 649 9.37 -0.80 -32.98
C GLU A 649 8.03 -1.28 -32.41
N TYR A 650 6.97 -1.10 -33.21
CA TYR A 650 5.58 -1.30 -32.76
C TYR A 650 5.26 -2.73 -32.29
N ASP A 651 6.01 -3.75 -32.74
CA ASP A 651 5.85 -5.13 -32.29
C ASP A 651 6.26 -5.33 -30.82
N SER A 652 7.12 -4.46 -30.28
CA SER A 652 7.52 -4.45 -28.86
C SER A 652 6.53 -3.72 -27.94
N TRP A 653 5.55 -3.01 -28.50
CA TRP A 653 4.58 -2.21 -27.74
C TRP A 653 3.54 -3.09 -27.08
N GLN A 654 3.29 -2.84 -25.81
CA GLN A 654 2.29 -3.52 -24.98
C GLN A 654 1.51 -2.47 -24.19
N LEU A 655 0.55 -1.83 -24.87
CA LEU A 655 -0.17 -0.65 -24.36
C LEU A 655 -0.84 -0.86 -23.00
N ASP A 656 -1.35 -2.07 -22.73
CA ASP A 656 -2.02 -2.37 -21.48
C ASP A 656 -1.04 -2.67 -20.33
N ASP A 657 0.21 -3.02 -20.64
CA ASP A 657 1.28 -3.24 -19.67
C ASP A 657 2.14 -1.97 -19.43
N PHE A 658 1.85 -0.89 -20.15
CA PHE A 658 2.52 0.39 -19.97
C PHE A 658 2.08 1.03 -18.64
N SER A 659 2.91 0.89 -17.61
CA SER A 659 2.62 1.25 -16.20
C SER A 659 2.18 2.71 -16.01
N TYR A 660 2.64 3.62 -16.87
CA TYR A 660 2.37 5.06 -16.78
C TYR A 660 1.13 5.50 -17.56
N GLY A 661 0.55 4.64 -18.40
CA GLY A 661 -0.53 5.00 -19.32
C GLY A 661 -1.76 5.58 -18.61
N LYS A 662 -2.15 4.99 -17.48
CA LYS A 662 -3.28 5.48 -16.68
C LYS A 662 -3.00 6.87 -16.09
N LEU A 663 -1.83 7.07 -15.53
CA LEU A 663 -1.42 8.33 -14.91
C LEU A 663 -1.32 9.47 -15.94
N LEU A 664 -0.75 9.19 -17.12
CA LEU A 664 -0.70 10.15 -18.24
C LEU A 664 -2.10 10.54 -18.74
N SER A 665 -3.01 9.58 -18.77
CA SER A 665 -4.42 9.86 -19.12
C SER A 665 -5.11 10.74 -18.07
N GLU A 666 -4.87 10.49 -16.79
CA GLU A 666 -5.39 11.32 -15.68
C GLU A 666 -4.83 12.75 -15.74
N LEU A 667 -3.53 12.91 -16.03
CA LEU A 667 -2.90 14.23 -16.22
C LEU A 667 -3.47 14.96 -17.43
N SER A 668 -3.68 14.29 -18.55
CA SER A 668 -4.32 14.88 -19.71
C SER A 668 -5.73 15.37 -19.41
N LEU A 669 -6.51 14.60 -18.63
CA LEU A 669 -7.85 15.00 -18.17
C LEU A 669 -7.80 16.20 -17.21
N SER A 670 -6.73 16.36 -16.44
CA SER A 670 -6.53 17.51 -15.54
C SER A 670 -5.99 18.77 -16.25
N GLY A 671 -5.80 18.73 -17.58
CA GLY A 671 -5.40 19.89 -18.38
C GLY A 671 -3.92 19.99 -18.70
N VAL A 672 -3.11 19.00 -18.36
CA VAL A 672 -1.71 18.89 -18.80
C VAL A 672 -1.67 18.45 -20.26
N ASP A 673 -0.89 19.16 -21.10
CA ASP A 673 -0.72 18.81 -22.51
C ASP A 673 0.22 17.59 -22.64
N VAL A 674 -0.36 16.38 -22.83
CA VAL A 674 0.38 15.13 -22.95
C VAL A 674 0.44 14.69 -24.42
N ALA A 675 1.64 14.43 -24.94
CA ALA A 675 1.86 13.89 -26.28
C ALA A 675 2.92 12.78 -26.26
N TYR A 676 2.66 11.72 -27.01
CA TYR A 676 3.64 10.66 -27.30
C TYR A 676 4.46 11.07 -28.51
N VAL A 677 5.76 10.85 -28.50
CA VAL A 677 6.67 11.34 -29.53
C VAL A 677 7.49 10.20 -30.11
N LEU A 678 7.29 9.92 -31.40
CA LEU A 678 8.08 8.96 -32.16
C LEU A 678 9.43 9.55 -32.55
N ASN A 679 10.46 8.73 -32.56
CA ASN A 679 11.80 9.15 -32.95
C ASN A 679 11.89 9.50 -34.45
N LYS A 680 11.05 8.90 -35.27
CA LYS A 680 10.99 9.12 -36.74
C LYS A 680 9.55 9.11 -37.22
N ASN A 681 9.30 9.64 -38.42
CA ASN A 681 8.00 9.52 -39.04
C ASN A 681 7.63 8.05 -39.31
N ILE A 682 6.35 7.74 -39.30
CA ILE A 682 5.81 6.41 -39.52
C ILE A 682 6.16 5.94 -40.93
N GLN A 683 6.67 4.70 -41.08
CA GLN A 683 6.94 4.02 -42.32
C GLN A 683 6.12 2.74 -42.40
N LEU A 684 4.94 2.80 -43.03
CA LEU A 684 4.00 1.67 -43.05
C LEU A 684 4.47 0.46 -43.87
N SER A 685 5.37 0.67 -44.83
CA SER A 685 5.91 -0.39 -45.71
C SER A 685 6.75 -1.42 -44.96
N SER A 686 7.30 -1.08 -43.79
CA SER A 686 8.09 -1.98 -42.97
C SER A 686 7.28 -2.63 -41.81
N CYS A 687 5.99 -2.31 -41.67
CA CYS A 687 5.15 -2.77 -40.58
C CYS A 687 4.44 -4.08 -40.91
N SER A 688 4.47 -5.04 -39.99
CA SER A 688 3.62 -6.22 -40.02
C SER A 688 2.13 -5.85 -39.83
N ALA A 689 1.21 -6.75 -40.13
CA ALA A 689 -0.21 -6.51 -39.85
C ALA A 689 -0.48 -6.29 -38.35
N SER A 690 0.26 -6.99 -37.52
CA SER A 690 0.21 -6.82 -36.04
C SER A 690 0.71 -5.44 -35.62
N SER A 691 1.89 -5.03 -36.09
CA SER A 691 2.47 -3.70 -35.81
C SER A 691 1.52 -2.57 -36.25
N LYS A 692 0.88 -2.72 -37.43
CA LYS A 692 -0.12 -1.75 -37.94
C LYS A 692 -1.31 -1.63 -36.97
N ALA A 693 -1.81 -2.75 -36.46
CA ALA A 693 -2.94 -2.76 -35.51
C ALA A 693 -2.56 -2.09 -34.18
N ILE A 694 -1.41 -2.45 -33.63
CA ILE A 694 -0.91 -1.87 -32.37
C ILE A 694 -0.70 -0.36 -32.52
N LEU A 695 -0.04 0.06 -33.60
CA LEU A 695 0.21 1.48 -33.88
C LEU A 695 -1.11 2.27 -33.99
N MET A 696 -2.10 1.77 -34.71
CA MET A 696 -3.38 2.47 -34.83
C MET A 696 -4.14 2.53 -33.53
N ALA A 697 -4.10 1.47 -32.72
CA ALA A 697 -4.67 1.47 -31.41
C ALA A 697 -4.07 2.57 -30.52
N ALA A 698 -2.77 2.74 -30.57
CA ALA A 698 -2.06 3.80 -29.83
C ALA A 698 -2.44 5.21 -30.35
N LEU A 699 -2.45 5.41 -31.67
CA LEU A 699 -2.75 6.69 -32.32
C LEU A 699 -4.19 7.17 -32.07
N PHE A 700 -5.16 6.26 -31.96
CA PHE A 700 -6.55 6.66 -31.65
C PHE A 700 -6.80 6.94 -30.19
N LYS A 701 -6.00 6.35 -29.30
CA LYS A 701 -6.12 6.57 -27.83
C LYS A 701 -5.40 7.81 -27.36
N ASN A 702 -4.30 8.19 -28.03
CA ASN A 702 -3.39 9.20 -27.57
C ASN A 702 -2.99 10.16 -28.67
N ARG A 703 -2.56 11.37 -28.30
CA ARG A 703 -1.94 12.33 -29.22
C ARG A 703 -0.51 11.92 -29.52
N PHE A 704 -0.18 11.80 -30.80
CA PHE A 704 1.15 11.47 -31.28
C PHE A 704 1.77 12.58 -32.12
N GLU A 705 3.07 12.72 -31.99
CA GLU A 705 3.95 13.58 -32.79
C GLU A 705 5.18 12.76 -33.20
N TYR A 706 5.95 13.24 -34.16
CA TYR A 706 7.28 12.70 -34.43
C TYR A 706 8.34 13.79 -34.42
N VAL A 707 9.58 13.39 -34.11
CA VAL A 707 10.73 14.31 -34.07
C VAL A 707 11.24 14.53 -35.48
N LYS A 708 11.30 15.81 -35.89
CA LYS A 708 11.93 16.22 -37.15
C LYS A 708 13.41 16.60 -36.96
N VAL A 709 13.71 17.24 -35.82
CA VAL A 709 15.07 17.58 -35.40
C VAL A 709 15.21 17.15 -33.94
N GLY A 710 16.14 16.27 -33.64
CA GLY A 710 16.28 15.64 -32.33
C GLY A 710 17.70 15.68 -31.75
N LEU A 711 17.93 14.85 -30.73
CA LEU A 711 19.23 14.61 -30.13
C LEU A 711 20.18 13.87 -31.11
N LYS A 712 21.46 13.80 -30.77
CA LYS A 712 22.42 12.93 -31.47
C LYS A 712 21.95 11.46 -31.42
N GLU A 713 22.23 10.69 -32.43
CA GLU A 713 21.81 9.28 -32.53
C GLU A 713 22.22 8.37 -31.35
N SER A 714 23.30 8.76 -30.63
CA SER A 714 23.77 8.00 -29.45
C SER A 714 22.92 8.22 -28.18
N LEU A 715 22.08 9.26 -28.14
CA LEU A 715 21.26 9.61 -26.97
C LEU A 715 19.78 9.46 -27.29
N LYS A 716 19.12 8.53 -26.60
CA LYS A 716 17.67 8.33 -26.72
C LYS A 716 16.94 9.29 -25.77
N PRO A 717 16.08 10.19 -26.28
CA PRO A 717 15.21 10.99 -25.43
C PRO A 717 14.15 10.07 -24.81
N LEU A 718 13.78 10.36 -23.54
CA LEU A 718 12.80 9.59 -22.77
C LEU A 718 11.57 10.43 -22.42
N LEU A 719 11.76 11.60 -21.83
CA LEU A 719 10.68 12.48 -21.40
C LEU A 719 11.13 13.96 -21.49
N ALA A 720 10.30 14.82 -22.04
CA ALA A 720 10.47 16.25 -21.94
C ALA A 720 9.31 16.86 -21.16
N VAL A 721 9.64 17.64 -20.14
CA VAL A 721 8.69 18.31 -19.24
C VAL A 721 8.82 19.80 -19.43
N THR A 722 7.70 20.49 -19.61
CA THR A 722 7.66 21.96 -19.59
C THR A 722 6.81 22.41 -18.42
N PHE A 723 7.35 23.31 -17.62
CA PHE A 723 6.68 23.87 -16.45
C PHE A 723 5.94 25.17 -16.79
N SER A 724 5.03 25.59 -15.90
CA SER A 724 4.21 26.80 -16.09
C SER A 724 5.02 28.10 -16.11
N ASP A 725 6.20 28.11 -15.51
CA ASP A 725 7.15 29.22 -15.52
C ASP A 725 7.97 29.33 -16.85
N GLY A 726 7.76 28.38 -17.77
CA GLY A 726 8.45 28.30 -19.04
C GLY A 726 9.79 27.54 -19.00
N THR A 727 10.21 27.04 -17.84
CA THR A 727 11.39 26.18 -17.76
C THR A 727 11.09 24.81 -18.34
N SER A 728 12.11 24.14 -18.85
CA SER A 728 11.96 22.77 -19.41
C SER A 728 13.02 21.86 -18.81
N LYS A 729 12.65 20.61 -18.54
CA LYS A 729 13.55 19.55 -18.09
C LYS A 729 13.44 18.37 -19.06
N MET A 730 14.56 17.87 -19.51
CA MET A 730 14.61 16.74 -20.41
C MET A 730 15.29 15.54 -19.78
N TYR A 731 14.73 14.36 -19.99
CA TYR A 731 15.27 13.08 -19.57
C TYR A 731 15.71 12.28 -20.80
N PHE A 732 16.85 11.64 -20.73
CA PHE A 732 17.45 10.89 -21.85
C PHE A 732 18.47 9.87 -21.34
N GLY A 733 18.92 8.96 -22.20
CA GLY A 733 19.97 7.98 -21.90
C GLY A 733 20.58 7.35 -23.14
N GLU A 734 21.72 6.70 -23.01
CA GLU A 734 22.34 5.92 -24.11
C GLU A 734 21.66 4.56 -24.28
N ASN A 735 21.35 3.89 -23.15
CA ASN A 735 20.79 2.53 -23.10
C ASN A 735 19.40 2.48 -22.45
N VAL A 736 18.64 3.58 -22.52
CA VAL A 736 17.31 3.63 -21.93
C VAL A 736 16.29 2.91 -22.83
N ASP A 737 15.38 2.14 -22.23
CA ASP A 737 14.27 1.52 -22.94
C ASP A 737 13.18 2.58 -23.16
N VAL A 738 12.82 2.76 -24.44
CA VAL A 738 11.78 3.69 -24.88
C VAL A 738 10.62 2.96 -25.58
N SER A 739 10.54 1.63 -25.44
CA SER A 739 9.43 0.85 -25.96
C SER A 739 8.17 1.07 -25.13
N LEU A 740 7.02 1.17 -25.78
CA LEU A 740 5.75 1.46 -25.09
C LEU A 740 5.22 0.19 -24.38
N ASN A 741 5.90 -0.24 -23.34
CA ASN A 741 5.61 -1.43 -22.54
C ASN A 741 6.00 -1.23 -21.05
N ALA A 742 6.01 -2.30 -20.26
CA ALA A 742 6.34 -2.26 -18.85
C ALA A 742 7.78 -1.79 -18.53
N ASN A 743 8.70 -1.92 -19.49
CA ASN A 743 10.12 -1.60 -19.30
C ASN A 743 10.47 -0.15 -19.69
N TRP A 744 9.50 0.64 -20.15
CA TRP A 744 9.74 2.02 -20.55
C TRP A 744 10.38 2.82 -19.40
N GLY A 745 11.53 3.43 -19.67
CA GLY A 745 12.29 4.18 -18.68
C GLY A 745 13.36 3.34 -17.95
N ASP A 746 13.47 2.04 -18.24
CA ASP A 746 14.54 1.21 -17.70
C ASP A 746 15.87 1.56 -18.37
N GLY A 747 16.94 1.61 -17.57
CA GLY A 747 18.28 1.94 -18.02
C GLY A 747 18.91 3.10 -17.27
N ASP A 748 20.04 3.60 -17.81
CA ASP A 748 20.73 4.76 -17.24
C ASP A 748 20.09 6.06 -17.76
N VAL A 749 19.33 6.73 -16.90
CA VAL A 749 18.64 7.98 -17.21
C VAL A 749 19.42 9.19 -16.70
N PHE A 750 19.56 10.18 -17.55
CA PHE A 750 20.13 11.49 -17.25
C PHE A 750 19.08 12.57 -17.44
N SER A 751 19.23 13.70 -16.76
CA SER A 751 18.36 14.86 -16.93
C SER A 751 19.15 16.14 -17.11
N SER A 752 18.56 17.10 -17.83
CA SER A 752 19.12 18.44 -18.07
C SER A 752 18.00 19.47 -18.08
N PHE A 753 18.30 20.69 -17.59
CA PHE A 753 17.44 21.87 -17.70
C PHE A 753 17.79 22.75 -18.91
N SER A 754 18.83 22.38 -19.68
CA SER A 754 19.16 23.08 -20.90
C SER A 754 18.02 23.02 -21.92
N ASN A 755 17.76 24.16 -22.58
CA ASN A 755 16.73 24.21 -23.62
C ASN A 755 17.23 23.52 -24.90
N ILE A 756 17.02 22.21 -24.98
CA ILE A 756 17.37 21.39 -26.15
C ILE A 756 16.32 21.65 -27.22
N ARG A 757 16.72 22.31 -28.30
CA ARG A 757 15.80 22.61 -29.42
C ARG A 757 15.42 21.31 -30.13
N MET A 758 14.13 20.98 -30.07
CA MET A 758 13.50 19.89 -30.82
C MET A 758 12.34 20.43 -31.65
N GLU A 759 12.21 19.94 -32.89
CA GLU A 759 11.05 20.25 -33.73
C GLU A 759 10.14 19.03 -33.80
N TYR A 760 8.86 19.23 -33.54
CA TYR A 760 7.84 18.17 -33.52
C TYR A 760 6.79 18.40 -34.61
N VAL A 761 6.33 17.32 -35.22
CA VAL A 761 5.27 17.34 -36.21
C VAL A 761 4.11 16.46 -35.74
N PRO A 762 2.89 17.00 -35.64
CA PRO A 762 1.71 16.22 -35.25
C PRO A 762 1.41 15.11 -36.24
N ILE A 763 0.94 13.96 -35.77
CA ILE A 763 0.48 12.84 -36.54
C ILE A 763 -1.05 12.82 -36.52
N ASN A 764 -1.67 12.81 -37.70
CA ASN A 764 -3.11 12.66 -37.82
C ASN A 764 -3.47 11.17 -38.02
N PRO A 765 -4.16 10.53 -37.09
CA PRO A 765 -4.54 9.10 -37.22
C PRO A 765 -5.35 8.77 -38.46
N SER A 766 -6.20 9.70 -38.95
CA SER A 766 -7.05 9.48 -40.09
C SER A 766 -6.26 9.36 -41.39
N ASP A 767 -5.17 10.10 -41.54
CA ASP A 767 -4.31 10.04 -42.73
C ASP A 767 -3.57 8.70 -42.78
N ILE A 768 -3.04 8.25 -41.63
CA ILE A 768 -2.38 6.96 -41.50
C ILE A 768 -3.33 5.80 -41.76
N LEU A 769 -4.57 5.86 -41.24
CA LEU A 769 -5.59 4.85 -41.50
C LEU A 769 -5.94 4.76 -42.98
N SER A 770 -6.05 5.90 -43.68
CA SER A 770 -6.32 5.97 -45.09
C SER A 770 -5.21 5.33 -45.91
N GLU A 771 -3.95 5.59 -45.54
CA GLU A 771 -2.79 4.97 -46.22
C GLU A 771 -2.74 3.45 -45.98
N MET A 772 -3.02 2.99 -44.76
CA MET A 772 -3.08 1.57 -44.43
C MET A 772 -4.15 0.80 -45.18
N ASN A 773 -5.33 1.40 -45.35
CA ASN A 773 -6.44 0.78 -46.06
C ASN A 773 -6.24 0.75 -47.59
N ALA A 774 -5.28 1.48 -48.12
CA ALA A 774 -4.89 1.40 -49.54
C ALA A 774 -4.08 0.14 -49.86
N ASP A 775 -3.49 -0.54 -48.82
CA ASP A 775 -2.74 -1.79 -48.98
C ASP A 775 -3.66 -3.01 -49.12
N ASP A 776 -3.29 -3.98 -49.99
CA ASP A 776 -4.19 -5.05 -50.41
C ASP A 776 -4.40 -6.22 -49.42
N GLY A 777 -3.67 -6.25 -48.30
CA GLY A 777 -3.65 -7.40 -47.40
C GLY A 777 -4.51 -7.26 -46.14
N SER A 778 -4.92 -6.06 -45.73
CA SER A 778 -5.64 -5.85 -44.45
C SER A 778 -6.70 -4.76 -44.49
N ILE A 779 -7.74 -4.88 -43.69
CA ILE A 779 -8.78 -3.88 -43.47
C ILE A 779 -8.75 -3.47 -42.02
N MET A 780 -8.66 -2.17 -41.74
CA MET A 780 -8.76 -1.62 -40.41
C MET A 780 -9.98 -0.72 -40.30
N PHE A 781 -10.65 -0.76 -39.17
CA PHE A 781 -11.79 0.10 -38.89
C PHE A 781 -11.92 0.42 -37.40
N ASP A 782 -12.57 1.56 -37.11
CA ASP A 782 -12.82 2.05 -35.79
C ASP A 782 -14.13 1.45 -35.24
N ALA A 783 -14.06 0.76 -34.13
CA ALA A 783 -15.22 0.13 -33.49
C ALA A 783 -16.28 1.11 -32.97
N ARG A 784 -15.99 2.42 -32.91
CA ARG A 784 -16.99 3.45 -32.58
C ARG A 784 -18.18 3.48 -33.53
N ILE A 785 -18.01 2.94 -34.73
CA ILE A 785 -19.08 2.79 -35.74
C ILE A 785 -20.11 1.74 -35.30
N LEU A 786 -19.78 0.90 -34.35
CA LEU A 786 -20.62 -0.20 -33.86
C LEU A 786 -21.55 0.29 -32.74
N GLU A 787 -22.77 0.72 -33.08
CA GLU A 787 -23.69 1.37 -32.13
C GLU A 787 -24.61 0.42 -31.35
N ASP A 788 -24.81 -0.81 -31.80
CA ASP A 788 -25.73 -1.78 -31.21
C ASP A 788 -25.02 -2.73 -30.23
N CYS A 789 -25.62 -2.99 -29.05
CA CYS A 789 -25.04 -3.71 -27.94
C CYS A 789 -25.58 -5.14 -27.73
N ARG A 790 -26.13 -5.80 -28.74
CA ARG A 790 -26.61 -7.19 -28.58
C ARG A 790 -25.47 -8.19 -28.66
N VAL A 791 -25.52 -9.21 -27.80
CA VAL A 791 -24.46 -10.22 -27.64
C VAL A 791 -24.20 -11.02 -28.94
N ASN A 792 -25.22 -11.30 -29.73
CA ASN A 792 -25.16 -12.25 -30.86
C ASN A 792 -24.93 -11.60 -32.21
N ASN A 793 -24.37 -10.40 -32.28
CA ASN A 793 -24.28 -9.69 -33.56
C ASN A 793 -22.91 -9.02 -33.84
N LEU A 794 -21.84 -9.42 -33.19
CA LEU A 794 -20.53 -8.82 -33.42
C LEU A 794 -20.07 -9.06 -34.88
N CYS A 795 -20.21 -10.27 -35.39
CA CYS A 795 -19.86 -10.60 -36.79
C CYS A 795 -20.71 -9.79 -37.75
N GLU A 796 -22.02 -9.61 -37.51
CA GLU A 796 -22.89 -8.76 -38.27
C GLU A 796 -22.44 -7.30 -38.26
N LYS A 797 -22.02 -6.80 -37.15
CA LYS A 797 -21.45 -5.45 -37.03
C LYS A 797 -20.18 -5.30 -37.85
N LEU A 798 -19.27 -6.29 -37.77
CA LEU A 798 -18.08 -6.33 -38.61
C LEU A 798 -18.42 -6.36 -40.11
N MET A 799 -19.48 -7.08 -40.47
CA MET A 799 -19.97 -7.17 -41.84
C MET A 799 -20.65 -5.88 -42.38
N LYS A 800 -21.12 -4.99 -41.50
CA LYS A 800 -21.63 -3.65 -41.89
C LYS A 800 -20.52 -2.75 -42.43
N TYR A 801 -19.27 -3.03 -42.17
CA TYR A 801 -18.12 -2.37 -42.78
C TYR A 801 -17.97 -2.83 -44.22
N LYS A 802 -18.74 -2.22 -45.11
CA LYS A 802 -18.79 -2.60 -46.55
C LYS A 802 -17.53 -2.16 -47.27
N SER A 803 -16.69 -3.11 -47.63
CA SER A 803 -15.68 -2.95 -48.66
C SER A 803 -15.77 -4.14 -49.61
N GLU A 804 -15.49 -3.93 -50.87
CA GLU A 804 -15.42 -5.04 -51.88
C GLU A 804 -14.40 -6.11 -51.47
N LYS A 805 -13.39 -5.74 -50.71
CA LYS A 805 -12.40 -6.64 -50.10
C LYS A 805 -13.04 -7.59 -49.10
N TRP A 806 -13.82 -7.05 -48.19
CA TRP A 806 -14.47 -7.81 -47.09
C TRP A 806 -15.46 -8.83 -47.69
N ASP A 807 -16.24 -8.41 -48.66
CA ASP A 807 -17.19 -9.29 -49.38
C ASP A 807 -16.46 -10.43 -50.11
N ARG A 808 -15.32 -10.16 -50.73
CA ARG A 808 -14.48 -11.20 -51.37
C ARG A 808 -13.91 -12.20 -50.37
N ILE A 809 -13.42 -11.73 -49.21
CA ILE A 809 -12.88 -12.58 -48.15
C ILE A 809 -13.97 -13.51 -47.60
N ILE A 810 -15.14 -12.98 -47.28
CA ILE A 810 -16.28 -13.76 -46.80
C ILE A 810 -16.69 -14.82 -47.79
N LEU A 811 -16.81 -14.45 -49.08
CA LEU A 811 -17.18 -15.38 -50.13
C LEU A 811 -16.15 -16.50 -50.31
N SER A 812 -14.84 -16.21 -50.15
CA SER A 812 -13.77 -17.21 -50.25
C SER A 812 -13.78 -18.24 -49.15
N MET A 813 -14.19 -17.84 -47.93
CA MET A 813 -14.19 -18.70 -46.74
C MET A 813 -15.50 -19.49 -46.54
N ARG A 814 -16.58 -19.06 -47.19
CA ARG A 814 -17.93 -19.61 -47.02
C ARG A 814 -18.03 -21.09 -47.32
N GLY A 815 -18.59 -21.87 -46.39
CA GLY A 815 -18.84 -23.31 -46.53
C GLY A 815 -17.58 -24.18 -46.46
N LYS A 816 -16.43 -23.62 -46.16
CA LYS A 816 -15.18 -24.39 -46.02
C LYS A 816 -15.01 -25.01 -44.62
N ASN A 817 -14.26 -26.12 -44.59
CA ASN A 817 -13.74 -26.71 -43.33
C ASN A 817 -12.55 -25.88 -42.86
N VAL A 818 -12.63 -25.42 -41.62
CA VAL A 818 -11.62 -24.53 -41.06
C VAL A 818 -11.15 -25.00 -39.67
N SER A 819 -9.90 -24.69 -39.37
CA SER A 819 -9.39 -24.70 -37.98
C SER A 819 -9.39 -23.29 -37.42
N VAL A 820 -9.90 -23.11 -36.23
CA VAL A 820 -9.96 -21.81 -35.57
C VAL A 820 -9.01 -21.82 -34.39
N THR A 821 -8.20 -20.77 -34.26
CA THR A 821 -7.33 -20.52 -33.14
C THR A 821 -7.64 -19.13 -32.60
N TYR A 822 -7.84 -19.02 -31.24
CA TYR A 822 -8.00 -17.74 -30.58
C TYR A 822 -6.94 -17.60 -29.48
N SER A 823 -6.26 -16.46 -29.44
CA SER A 823 -5.26 -16.13 -28.44
C SER A 823 -5.63 -14.83 -27.71
N ASP A 824 -5.73 -14.87 -26.40
CA ASP A 824 -6.04 -13.68 -25.56
C ASP A 824 -5.52 -13.84 -24.14
N ARG A 825 -4.59 -12.97 -23.71
CA ARG A 825 -4.04 -12.99 -22.34
C ARG A 825 -5.01 -12.45 -21.27
N TYR A 826 -6.06 -11.72 -21.65
CA TYR A 826 -7.01 -11.08 -20.75
C TYR A 826 -8.37 -11.78 -20.68
N LEU A 827 -8.46 -12.98 -21.21
CA LEU A 827 -9.67 -13.80 -21.11
C LEU A 827 -9.76 -14.46 -19.72
N VAL A 828 -9.99 -13.65 -18.71
CA VAL A 828 -9.92 -14.05 -17.28
C VAL A 828 -11.26 -13.86 -16.55
N THR A 829 -12.29 -13.32 -17.20
CA THR A 829 -13.61 -13.08 -16.60
C THR A 829 -14.71 -13.95 -17.23
N PRO A 830 -15.78 -14.31 -16.49
CA PRO A 830 -16.93 -15.01 -17.06
C PRO A 830 -17.53 -14.29 -18.26
N LEU A 831 -17.69 -12.97 -18.17
CA LEU A 831 -18.21 -12.15 -19.28
C LEU A 831 -17.39 -12.32 -20.56
N GLY A 832 -16.05 -12.25 -20.45
CA GLY A 832 -15.17 -12.46 -21.59
C GLY A 832 -15.35 -13.83 -22.24
N CYS A 833 -15.49 -14.88 -21.42
CA CYS A 833 -15.70 -16.25 -21.91
C CYS A 833 -17.04 -16.40 -22.66
N ILE A 834 -18.14 -15.84 -22.11
CA ILE A 834 -19.47 -15.87 -22.75
C ILE A 834 -19.45 -15.12 -24.08
N LEU A 835 -18.88 -13.93 -24.11
CA LEU A 835 -18.79 -13.12 -25.33
C LEU A 835 -17.94 -13.78 -26.41
N LEU A 836 -16.86 -14.47 -26.03
CA LEU A 836 -16.07 -15.29 -26.96
C LEU A 836 -16.91 -16.44 -27.55
N ALA A 837 -17.68 -17.14 -26.72
CA ALA A 837 -18.54 -18.23 -27.16
C ALA A 837 -19.58 -17.75 -28.19
N HIS A 838 -20.25 -16.64 -27.89
CA HIS A 838 -21.19 -16.02 -28.85
C HIS A 838 -20.51 -15.53 -30.13
N PHE A 839 -19.30 -14.99 -30.03
CA PHE A 839 -18.55 -14.55 -31.20
C PHE A 839 -18.16 -15.71 -32.09
N ILE A 840 -17.73 -16.83 -31.54
CA ILE A 840 -17.42 -18.06 -32.30
C ILE A 840 -18.67 -18.58 -32.98
N ALA A 841 -19.80 -18.67 -32.28
CA ALA A 841 -21.08 -19.10 -32.85
C ALA A 841 -21.56 -18.16 -33.98
N ASP A 842 -21.46 -16.85 -33.75
CA ASP A 842 -21.86 -15.83 -34.77
C ASP A 842 -20.96 -15.89 -36.02
N VAL A 843 -19.64 -16.05 -35.87
CA VAL A 843 -18.69 -16.24 -36.99
C VAL A 843 -19.01 -17.53 -37.74
N GLN A 844 -19.21 -18.65 -37.03
CA GLN A 844 -19.58 -19.93 -37.63
C GLN A 844 -20.86 -19.82 -38.46
N GLN A 845 -21.90 -19.21 -37.89
CA GLN A 845 -23.21 -19.09 -38.55
C GLN A 845 -23.20 -18.11 -39.72
N LYS A 846 -22.64 -16.91 -39.51
CA LYS A 846 -22.68 -15.82 -40.50
C LYS A 846 -21.74 -16.08 -41.68
N LEU A 847 -20.59 -16.66 -41.47
CA LEU A 847 -19.65 -17.05 -42.54
C LEU A 847 -19.93 -18.46 -43.06
N GLN A 848 -20.89 -19.19 -42.48
CA GLN A 848 -21.24 -20.57 -42.85
C GLN A 848 -20.02 -21.51 -42.85
N LEU A 849 -19.20 -21.43 -41.80
CA LEU A 849 -17.98 -22.21 -41.69
C LEU A 849 -18.26 -23.57 -41.04
N ASN A 850 -17.51 -24.60 -41.46
CA ASN A 850 -17.47 -25.87 -40.74
C ASN A 850 -16.18 -25.92 -39.89
N ILE A 851 -16.29 -25.59 -38.63
CA ILE A 851 -15.15 -25.56 -37.70
C ILE A 851 -14.83 -26.99 -37.25
N VAL A 852 -13.71 -27.54 -37.72
CA VAL A 852 -13.27 -28.90 -37.44
C VAL A 852 -12.34 -28.98 -36.21
N SER A 853 -11.72 -27.89 -35.84
CA SER A 853 -10.92 -27.77 -34.58
C SER A 853 -10.96 -26.35 -34.10
N LEU A 854 -11.01 -26.18 -32.76
CA LEU A 854 -10.98 -24.91 -32.06
C LEU A 854 -9.96 -24.97 -30.94
N ASN A 855 -8.90 -24.18 -31.01
CA ASN A 855 -7.85 -24.06 -30.03
C ASN A 855 -7.87 -22.68 -29.42
N ILE A 856 -7.87 -22.60 -28.07
CA ILE A 856 -7.88 -21.34 -27.34
C ILE A 856 -6.65 -21.27 -26.45
N TYR A 857 -5.84 -20.24 -26.67
CA TYR A 857 -4.63 -19.96 -25.91
C TYR A 857 -4.88 -18.80 -24.95
N VAL A 858 -4.71 -19.08 -23.65
CA VAL A 858 -5.01 -18.13 -22.59
C VAL A 858 -3.89 -18.09 -21.54
N LYS A 859 -3.74 -16.94 -20.89
CA LYS A 859 -2.79 -16.79 -19.78
C LYS A 859 -3.40 -17.36 -18.48
N LYS A 860 -2.58 -17.98 -17.64
CA LYS A 860 -3.01 -18.38 -16.30
C LYS A 860 -3.45 -17.15 -15.49
N PRO A 861 -4.60 -17.21 -14.81
CA PRO A 861 -5.01 -16.12 -13.92
C PRO A 861 -3.98 -15.88 -12.80
N ASN A 862 -3.83 -14.62 -12.40
CA ASN A 862 -2.92 -14.24 -11.31
C ASN A 862 -3.59 -14.20 -9.93
N GLY A 863 -4.82 -14.67 -9.79
CA GLY A 863 -5.63 -14.54 -8.58
C GLY A 863 -5.41 -15.65 -7.56
N ASP A 864 -5.71 -15.37 -6.31
CA ASP A 864 -5.80 -16.37 -5.24
C ASP A 864 -6.99 -17.30 -5.52
N ALA A 865 -6.75 -18.61 -5.44
CA ALA A 865 -7.79 -19.63 -5.62
C ALA A 865 -8.87 -19.48 -4.53
N TYR A 866 -9.99 -18.89 -4.90
CA TYR A 866 -11.23 -19.00 -4.12
C TYR A 866 -11.97 -20.26 -4.62
N GLY A 867 -11.99 -21.31 -3.80
CA GLY A 867 -12.73 -22.52 -4.15
C GLY A 867 -14.20 -22.25 -4.45
N ASN A 868 -14.83 -23.06 -5.27
CA ASN A 868 -16.26 -23.22 -5.66
C ASN A 868 -17.25 -22.10 -5.28
N GLN A 869 -16.90 -20.84 -5.39
CA GLN A 869 -17.81 -19.71 -5.15
C GLN A 869 -18.29 -19.13 -6.49
N ARG A 870 -19.56 -18.76 -6.53
CA ARG A 870 -20.15 -17.99 -7.63
C ARG A 870 -19.32 -16.75 -7.90
N ILE A 871 -18.91 -16.57 -9.15
CA ILE A 871 -18.05 -15.45 -9.56
C ILE A 871 -18.91 -14.45 -10.35
N GLY A 872 -18.88 -13.18 -9.92
CA GLY A 872 -19.56 -12.12 -10.67
C GLY A 872 -18.97 -11.96 -12.07
N LEU A 873 -19.81 -11.61 -13.05
CA LEU A 873 -19.47 -11.61 -14.49
C LEU A 873 -18.18 -10.85 -14.85
N GLU A 874 -17.86 -9.79 -14.15
CA GLU A 874 -16.66 -8.96 -14.40
C GLU A 874 -15.49 -9.28 -13.47
N ARG A 875 -15.65 -10.25 -12.57
CA ARG A 875 -14.58 -10.62 -11.64
C ARG A 875 -13.64 -11.63 -12.28
N GLU A 876 -12.36 -11.42 -12.14
CA GLU A 876 -11.35 -12.35 -12.63
C GLU A 876 -11.41 -13.68 -11.88
N TYR A 877 -11.28 -14.79 -12.60
CA TYR A 877 -11.10 -16.10 -12.02
C TYR A 877 -9.78 -16.16 -11.25
N GLY A 878 -9.81 -16.69 -10.04
CA GLY A 878 -8.60 -16.97 -9.27
C GLY A 878 -7.92 -18.30 -9.65
N ASP A 879 -8.64 -19.16 -10.37
CA ASP A 879 -8.20 -20.51 -10.75
C ASP A 879 -8.44 -20.76 -12.24
N ASN A 880 -7.42 -21.28 -12.93
CA ASN A 880 -7.50 -21.62 -14.34
C ASN A 880 -8.44 -22.82 -14.62
N VAL A 881 -8.57 -23.76 -13.70
CA VAL A 881 -9.44 -24.93 -13.89
C VAL A 881 -10.89 -24.49 -13.92
N ALA A 882 -11.32 -23.66 -12.99
CA ALA A 882 -12.68 -23.12 -12.95
C ALA A 882 -13.00 -22.27 -14.19
N ARG A 883 -12.08 -21.40 -14.61
CA ARG A 883 -12.23 -20.61 -15.86
C ARG A 883 -12.35 -21.50 -17.08
N ASN A 884 -11.45 -22.49 -17.23
CA ASN A 884 -11.41 -23.35 -18.41
C ASN A 884 -12.67 -24.19 -18.51
N SER A 885 -13.13 -24.74 -17.37
CA SER A 885 -14.40 -25.50 -17.32
C SER A 885 -15.59 -24.65 -17.74
N PHE A 886 -15.69 -23.42 -17.20
CA PHE A 886 -16.75 -22.49 -17.58
C PHE A 886 -16.71 -22.11 -19.06
N MET A 887 -15.52 -21.79 -19.58
CA MET A 887 -15.32 -21.42 -20.98
C MET A 887 -15.63 -22.57 -21.93
N GLU A 888 -15.21 -23.81 -21.58
CA GLU A 888 -15.53 -25.01 -22.34
C GLU A 888 -17.04 -25.26 -22.40
N ASP A 889 -17.72 -25.16 -21.25
CA ASP A 889 -19.18 -25.33 -21.19
C ASP A 889 -19.90 -24.25 -22.02
N ALA A 890 -19.51 -22.97 -21.88
CA ALA A 890 -20.10 -21.88 -22.63
C ALA A 890 -19.94 -22.06 -24.15
N ILE A 891 -18.75 -22.42 -24.62
CA ILE A 891 -18.51 -22.61 -26.05
C ILE A 891 -19.26 -23.83 -26.59
N ARG A 892 -19.25 -24.93 -25.83
CA ARG A 892 -19.95 -26.15 -26.22
C ARG A 892 -21.47 -25.94 -26.33
N GLU A 893 -22.09 -25.29 -25.37
CA GLU A 893 -23.54 -25.07 -25.34
C GLU A 893 -24.00 -24.03 -26.37
N ILE A 894 -23.21 -22.95 -26.58
CA ILE A 894 -23.58 -21.85 -27.48
C ILE A 894 -23.23 -22.18 -28.94
N SER A 895 -22.06 -22.74 -29.22
CA SER A 895 -21.57 -23.01 -30.62
C SER A 895 -21.67 -24.47 -31.06
N GLY A 896 -21.89 -25.40 -30.13
CA GLY A 896 -21.86 -26.85 -30.41
C GLY A 896 -20.45 -27.43 -30.59
N ILE A 897 -19.38 -26.66 -30.31
CA ILE A 897 -18.00 -27.04 -30.53
C ILE A 897 -17.31 -27.25 -29.19
N THR A 898 -16.54 -28.34 -29.03
CA THR A 898 -15.68 -28.54 -27.87
C THR A 898 -14.30 -27.94 -28.15
N PRO A 899 -13.87 -26.90 -27.44
CA PRO A 899 -12.56 -26.29 -27.63
C PRO A 899 -11.45 -27.08 -26.95
N GLU A 900 -10.24 -26.99 -27.49
CA GLU A 900 -9.00 -27.32 -26.76
C GLU A 900 -8.46 -26.02 -26.13
N ILE A 901 -8.40 -25.97 -24.78
CA ILE A 901 -7.95 -24.79 -24.03
C ILE A 901 -6.54 -25.06 -23.48
N VAL A 902 -5.61 -24.20 -23.84
CA VAL A 902 -4.20 -24.33 -23.46
C VAL A 902 -3.78 -23.12 -22.62
N ASP A 903 -3.32 -23.38 -21.39
CA ASP A 903 -2.82 -22.35 -20.49
C ASP A 903 -1.31 -22.15 -20.65
N TYR A 904 -0.90 -20.92 -20.96
CA TYR A 904 0.50 -20.55 -21.04
C TYR A 904 0.90 -19.63 -19.88
N GLY A 905 2.16 -19.73 -19.46
CA GLY A 905 2.76 -18.81 -18.51
C GLY A 905 2.95 -17.40 -19.09
N TYR A 906 3.19 -17.32 -20.40
CA TYR A 906 3.33 -16.06 -21.16
C TYR A 906 2.63 -16.21 -22.50
N ILE A 907 1.78 -15.24 -22.86
CA ILE A 907 1.18 -15.09 -24.19
C ILE A 907 1.51 -13.68 -24.65
N GLU A 908 1.91 -13.54 -25.90
CA GLU A 908 2.09 -12.23 -26.53
C GLU A 908 0.79 -11.40 -26.42
N HIS A 909 0.95 -10.09 -26.40
CA HIS A 909 -0.17 -9.14 -26.23
C HIS A 909 -1.20 -9.21 -27.37
N GLU A 910 -0.91 -9.92 -28.42
CA GLU A 910 -1.76 -10.01 -29.60
C GLU A 910 -3.03 -10.82 -29.33
N ARG A 911 -4.18 -10.14 -29.34
CA ARG A 911 -5.48 -10.79 -29.38
C ARG A 911 -5.80 -11.10 -30.82
N CYS A 912 -5.92 -12.37 -31.16
CA CYS A 912 -6.12 -12.77 -32.54
C CYS A 912 -7.02 -14.01 -32.66
N MET A 913 -8.04 -13.91 -33.50
CA MET A 913 -8.77 -15.07 -34.00
C MET A 913 -8.26 -15.38 -35.37
N SER A 914 -7.57 -16.50 -35.55
CA SER A 914 -7.11 -17.02 -36.83
C SER A 914 -8.03 -18.14 -37.31
N ILE A 915 -8.57 -18.01 -38.49
CA ILE A 915 -9.45 -18.98 -39.16
C ILE A 915 -8.70 -19.49 -40.39
N LYS A 916 -8.28 -20.75 -40.38
CA LYS A 916 -7.44 -21.35 -41.41
C LYS A 916 -8.16 -22.43 -42.21
N THR A 917 -8.00 -22.38 -43.51
CA THR A 917 -8.22 -23.49 -44.45
C THR A 917 -6.87 -24.09 -44.85
N ALA A 918 -6.87 -25.05 -45.81
CA ALA A 918 -5.61 -25.58 -46.34
C ALA A 918 -4.76 -24.51 -47.05
N ASP A 919 -5.42 -23.52 -47.69
CA ASP A 919 -4.79 -22.58 -48.63
C ASP A 919 -4.90 -21.11 -48.19
N GLU A 920 -5.67 -20.82 -47.15
CA GLU A 920 -6.05 -19.45 -46.80
C GLU A 920 -6.15 -19.27 -45.28
N GLU A 921 -5.79 -18.09 -44.80
CA GLU A 921 -5.93 -17.67 -43.41
C GLU A 921 -6.63 -16.31 -43.32
N LEU A 922 -7.68 -16.23 -42.49
CA LEU A 922 -8.35 -15.01 -42.10
C LEU A 922 -8.02 -14.73 -40.61
N CYS A 923 -7.45 -13.57 -40.33
CA CYS A 923 -7.15 -13.15 -38.97
C CYS A 923 -8.02 -11.94 -38.58
N ILE A 924 -8.72 -12.05 -37.46
CA ILE A 924 -9.50 -10.95 -36.86
C ILE A 924 -8.83 -10.55 -35.55
N ARG A 925 -8.36 -9.30 -35.44
CA ARG A 925 -7.65 -8.78 -34.28
C ARG A 925 -8.43 -7.66 -33.59
N PRO A 926 -9.08 -7.91 -32.46
CA PRO A 926 -9.66 -6.83 -31.63
C PRO A 926 -8.61 -6.22 -30.72
N ASP A 927 -8.38 -4.92 -30.83
CA ASP A 927 -7.35 -4.22 -30.03
C ASP A 927 -7.55 -4.36 -28.51
N ALA A 928 -8.74 -4.05 -28.03
CA ALA A 928 -9.01 -4.02 -26.59
C ALA A 928 -9.78 -5.25 -26.06
N GLY A 929 -9.86 -6.32 -26.84
CA GLY A 929 -10.60 -7.55 -26.54
C GLY A 929 -12.05 -7.57 -27.04
N ILE A 930 -12.64 -8.76 -27.00
CA ILE A 930 -13.98 -8.99 -27.55
C ILE A 930 -15.04 -8.17 -26.81
N ALA A 931 -14.99 -8.06 -25.50
CA ALA A 931 -15.95 -7.31 -24.68
C ALA A 931 -16.10 -5.86 -25.15
N HIS A 932 -15.02 -5.25 -25.60
CA HIS A 932 -15.04 -3.88 -26.08
C HIS A 932 -15.79 -3.73 -27.42
N GLY A 933 -15.82 -4.75 -28.23
CA GLY A 933 -16.62 -4.77 -29.50
C GLY A 933 -18.10 -4.65 -29.25
N TRP A 934 -18.60 -4.98 -28.08
CA TRP A 934 -20.00 -4.78 -27.68
C TRP A 934 -20.27 -3.47 -26.96
N ASN A 935 -19.26 -2.60 -26.76
CA ASN A 935 -19.38 -1.40 -25.93
C ASN A 935 -19.86 -1.69 -24.49
N LEU A 936 -19.55 -2.86 -23.98
CA LEU A 936 -19.93 -3.29 -22.64
C LEU A 936 -18.92 -2.75 -21.62
N PHE A 937 -19.27 -1.67 -20.98
CA PHE A 937 -18.49 -1.03 -19.92
C PHE A 937 -19.37 -0.68 -18.74
N GLY A 938 -18.89 -0.91 -17.56
CA GLY A 938 -19.56 -0.57 -16.34
C GLY A 938 -19.86 -1.79 -15.48
N ARG A 939 -20.31 -1.57 -14.27
CA ARG A 939 -20.66 -2.64 -13.36
C ARG A 939 -21.92 -3.34 -13.82
N SER A 940 -21.86 -4.66 -13.91
CA SER A 940 -23.04 -5.50 -13.92
C SER A 940 -23.92 -5.17 -12.71
N ASN A 941 -25.21 -5.36 -12.82
CA ASN A 941 -26.04 -5.58 -11.66
C ASN A 941 -25.31 -6.66 -10.83
N SER A 942 -25.06 -6.34 -9.56
CA SER A 942 -24.27 -7.12 -8.62
C SER A 942 -24.76 -8.57 -8.42
N ASP A 943 -25.85 -8.94 -9.03
CA ASP A 943 -26.58 -10.18 -8.81
C ASP A 943 -26.36 -11.23 -9.90
N CYS A 944 -25.75 -10.87 -11.06
CA CYS A 944 -25.41 -11.84 -12.11
C CYS A 944 -24.03 -12.48 -11.86
N THR A 945 -24.01 -13.81 -11.86
CA THR A 945 -22.82 -14.64 -11.65
C THR A 945 -22.60 -15.61 -12.82
N ASP A 946 -21.47 -16.29 -12.88
CA ASP A 946 -21.18 -17.33 -13.84
C ASP A 946 -22.20 -18.49 -13.76
N ASP A 947 -22.71 -18.82 -12.60
CA ASP A 947 -23.72 -19.86 -12.42
C ASP A 947 -25.04 -19.54 -13.11
N ASP A 948 -25.45 -18.27 -13.15
CA ASP A 948 -26.70 -17.88 -13.79
C ASP A 948 -26.68 -18.19 -15.29
N PHE A 949 -25.51 -18.10 -15.94
CA PHE A 949 -25.33 -18.45 -17.36
C PHE A 949 -25.16 -19.94 -17.61
N ARG A 950 -24.75 -20.74 -16.61
CA ARG A 950 -24.69 -22.22 -16.78
C ARG A 950 -26.05 -22.87 -16.89
N TYR A 951 -27.11 -22.18 -16.50
CA TYR A 951 -28.49 -22.66 -16.62
C TYR A 951 -29.24 -22.07 -17.82
N ASP A 952 -28.82 -20.89 -18.27
CA ASP A 952 -29.45 -20.21 -19.42
C ASP A 952 -28.41 -19.37 -20.20
N TRP A 953 -27.73 -20.03 -21.14
CA TRP A 953 -26.73 -19.42 -22.00
C TRP A 953 -27.31 -18.39 -23.00
N ASP A 954 -28.62 -18.43 -23.24
CA ASP A 954 -29.34 -17.47 -24.10
C ASP A 954 -29.77 -16.20 -23.34
N MET A 955 -29.51 -16.14 -22.03
CA MET A 955 -29.83 -14.98 -21.24
C MET A 955 -29.10 -13.73 -21.79
N ASP A 956 -29.85 -12.66 -22.02
CA ASP A 956 -29.27 -11.39 -22.43
C ASP A 956 -28.27 -10.90 -21.37
N VAL A 957 -27.02 -10.70 -21.77
CA VAL A 957 -26.03 -10.09 -20.89
C VAL A 957 -26.55 -8.71 -20.47
N PRO A 958 -26.64 -8.40 -19.19
CA PRO A 958 -27.18 -7.12 -18.74
C PRO A 958 -26.43 -5.96 -19.41
N LEU A 959 -27.20 -5.07 -20.05
CA LEU A 959 -26.66 -3.93 -20.79
C LEU A 959 -26.08 -2.92 -19.79
N TYR A 960 -24.84 -2.55 -20.03
CA TYR A 960 -24.14 -1.56 -19.25
C TYR A 960 -24.29 -0.16 -19.83
N ASN A 961 -24.28 0.86 -18.97
CA ASN A 961 -24.31 2.25 -19.39
C ASN A 961 -23.12 2.60 -20.29
N LYS A 962 -23.40 3.14 -21.48
CA LYS A 962 -22.38 3.66 -22.40
C LYS A 962 -21.50 4.70 -21.68
N LYS A 963 -20.19 4.47 -21.63
CA LYS A 963 -19.26 5.55 -21.31
C LYS A 963 -19.22 6.55 -22.45
N LYS A 964 -19.59 7.80 -22.19
CA LYS A 964 -19.68 8.88 -23.20
C LYS A 964 -18.35 9.24 -23.89
N ASN A 965 -17.20 8.84 -23.36
CA ASN A 965 -15.88 9.27 -23.83
C ASN A 965 -14.93 8.08 -24.07
N TYR A 966 -15.33 7.13 -24.89
CA TYR A 966 -14.45 6.02 -25.24
C TYR A 966 -13.54 6.38 -26.41
N SER A 967 -12.22 6.23 -26.23
CA SER A 967 -11.26 6.21 -27.33
C SER A 967 -11.54 4.98 -28.21
N GLY A 968 -11.71 5.19 -29.51
CA GLY A 968 -12.12 4.15 -30.44
C GLY A 968 -11.32 2.86 -30.31
N ILE A 969 -12.02 1.74 -30.46
CA ILE A 969 -11.43 0.41 -30.49
C ILE A 969 -11.22 0.05 -31.97
N LEU A 970 -10.01 -0.38 -32.27
CA LEU A 970 -9.65 -0.73 -33.63
C LEU A 970 -9.79 -2.25 -33.83
N TYR A 971 -10.46 -2.64 -34.91
CA TYR A 971 -10.40 -4.00 -35.40
C TYR A 971 -9.56 -4.05 -36.66
N THR A 972 -8.65 -5.00 -36.71
CA THR A 972 -7.88 -5.33 -37.93
C THR A 972 -8.30 -6.68 -38.45
N ILE A 973 -8.63 -6.74 -39.72
CA ILE A 973 -8.92 -7.99 -40.45
C ILE A 973 -7.89 -8.13 -41.53
N SER A 974 -7.11 -9.20 -41.47
CA SER A 974 -6.13 -9.52 -42.49
C SER A 974 -6.42 -10.88 -43.14
N TYR A 975 -6.13 -11.00 -44.42
CA TYR A 975 -6.32 -12.20 -45.22
C TYR A 975 -5.01 -12.55 -45.91
N ASN A 976 -4.57 -13.78 -45.74
CA ASN A 976 -3.34 -14.30 -46.33
C ASN A 976 -3.65 -15.58 -47.15
N LYS A 977 -3.04 -15.74 -48.30
CA LYS A 977 -2.90 -17.05 -48.94
C LYS A 977 -1.73 -17.75 -48.34
N LEU A 978 -1.93 -18.99 -47.85
CA LEU A 978 -0.91 -19.82 -47.25
C LEU A 978 -0.01 -20.48 -48.27
#